data_2061c0312fe4cf510ddac7d5eb366ce6
#
_entry.id   2061c0312fe4cf510ddac7d5eb366ce6
#
_cell.length_a   1.000
_cell.length_b   1.000
_cell.length_c   1.000
_cell.angle_alpha   90.00
_cell.angle_beta   90.00
_cell.angle_gamma   90.00
#
_symmetry.space_group_name_H-M   'P 1'
#
loop_
_entity.id
_entity.type
_entity.pdbx_description
1 polymer ?
#
loop_
_entity_poly.entity_id
_entity_poly.type
_entity_poly.pdbx_seq_one_letter_code
_entity_poly.pdbx_strand_id
1 'polypeptide(L)'
;MRKVTSPRYSLMALSVMAMFASAASAQAAEEKSVDNKADKILPQVEVVGTSPLPGIGIEKDKLPYDVQTVTSEQMYRSQTLNLTDYMSRNLLGVNINEVQGSPFQADITYRGFRLSGILGSSQSMSVYLDGVRVNEPFGDVVNWDMIPEAAIGNVTLVPGSNPVYGLNTLGGALALTTKSGLTAPGGEVKLQAGSFGRARIDISHGSKGNDGYHSFISATGFRDDGWRDYSSGNLGNVFAKIGRQQNDSNWDLSLLVGRSSLLGNGLLPSYSYGADGDDRPAAGMYETNRKWIYTHPDRTRNELQQLTFNFQRILDANTELAANAYIRNSKRRTVGGDAEREEDAGLYANEAVLNYTATSQNSYGTSVNLTKLLDTHQLTTGASFDASRVGYGSSQADCDTNIDSTRAPYGCDPAEDHARLKGRTTALGIYASDTWTVSEKTFITISGRFNHAIVNNRLNTFVDPDGDPLASTRVTSDKFTYNSFNPSVGITYKPIQTISVFTNIGQSNRVPTSIELGCADPSYPCRLPTGLQADPYLKQVIAQTLETGLRWQLSSDSGVSVAIYRSENKDDILFRAVNSQGLGYFSNFSRTRRQGTDITAYTVLNSLSLRVTYSYLDATYQDSGTLFGGERDITITPGSKIAGLPAHTVRIHADWRAMPKMTMGASVLATSSLTTQGNEDGLIGPDNSEVTAANAKIKGYALLNLHANYEAEKGLDYFARINNVFDTRFETYGMMAMSMFGADGNLLAAGTSGVGPNVSRFVAPGAPRHLMIGLRYRF
;
A
#
# COMPACT_ATOMS: atom_id res chain seq x y z
N MET A 1 -8.10 -11.97 43.52
CA MET A 1 -9.23 -11.16 43.02
C MET A 1 -8.69 -10.14 42.05
N ARG A 2 -8.66 -10.45 40.75
CA ARG A 2 -8.19 -9.53 39.69
C ARG A 2 -9.37 -8.62 39.30
N LYS A 3 -9.16 -7.30 39.43
CA LYS A 3 -10.09 -6.29 38.91
C LYS A 3 -9.95 -6.25 37.39
N VAL A 4 -11.00 -6.60 36.69
CA VAL A 4 -11.16 -6.40 35.25
C VAL A 4 -11.40 -4.91 35.01
N THR A 5 -10.45 -4.22 34.42
CA THR A 5 -10.65 -2.85 33.92
C THR A 5 -11.37 -2.91 32.57
N SER A 6 -12.61 -2.47 32.53
CA SER A 6 -13.41 -2.32 31.33
C SER A 6 -12.80 -1.27 30.38
N PRO A 7 -12.83 -1.48 29.05
CA PRO A 7 -12.29 -0.52 28.10
C PRO A 7 -13.23 0.70 27.98
N ARG A 8 -12.74 1.87 28.36
CA ARG A 8 -13.46 3.17 28.25
C ARG A 8 -13.73 3.62 26.81
N TYR A 9 -13.38 2.84 25.78
CA TYR A 9 -13.48 3.22 24.36
C TYR A 9 -14.78 2.80 23.65
N SER A 10 -15.60 1.93 24.25
CA SER A 10 -16.87 1.51 23.65
C SER A 10 -17.98 2.57 23.73
N LEU A 11 -17.85 3.57 24.60
CA LEU A 11 -18.84 4.65 24.74
C LEU A 11 -18.78 5.69 23.59
N MET A 12 -17.60 5.88 22.96
CA MET A 12 -17.47 6.87 21.87
C MET A 12 -18.11 6.37 20.58
N ALA A 13 -18.03 5.09 20.26
CA ALA A 13 -18.68 4.50 19.08
C ALA A 13 -20.21 4.49 19.21
N LEU A 14 -20.72 4.24 20.41
CA LEU A 14 -22.17 4.30 20.69
C LEU A 14 -22.70 5.74 20.66
N SER A 15 -21.92 6.74 21.07
CA SER A 15 -22.32 8.15 21.04
C SER A 15 -22.44 8.69 19.61
N VAL A 16 -21.56 8.25 18.68
CA VAL A 16 -21.63 8.63 17.28
C VAL A 16 -22.80 7.99 16.58
N MET A 17 -23.14 6.72 16.87
CA MET A 17 -24.37 6.08 16.35
C MET A 17 -25.66 6.75 16.89
N ALA A 18 -25.65 7.20 18.14
CA ALA A 18 -26.80 7.90 18.73
C ALA A 18 -27.03 9.29 18.09
N MET A 19 -25.99 10.01 17.65
CA MET A 19 -26.13 11.27 16.92
C MET A 19 -26.76 11.09 15.52
N PHE A 20 -26.47 10.00 14.83
CA PHE A 20 -27.10 9.69 13.54
C PHE A 20 -28.55 9.23 13.68
N ALA A 21 -28.88 8.50 14.74
CA ALA A 21 -30.24 8.08 15.02
C ALA A 21 -31.17 9.27 15.41
N SER A 22 -30.62 10.27 16.13
CA SER A 22 -31.36 11.48 16.49
C SER A 22 -31.56 12.45 15.33
N ALA A 23 -30.63 12.49 14.34
CA ALA A 23 -30.79 13.27 13.13
C ALA A 23 -31.88 12.70 12.20
N ALA A 24 -32.01 11.37 12.13
CA ALA A 24 -33.05 10.71 11.35
C ALA A 24 -34.45 10.91 11.91
N SER A 25 -34.60 11.04 13.26
CA SER A 25 -35.89 11.25 13.90
C SER A 25 -36.38 12.71 13.85
N ALA A 26 -35.48 13.69 13.69
CA ALA A 26 -35.85 15.10 13.56
C ALA A 26 -36.41 15.45 12.16
N GLN A 27 -36.13 14.66 11.12
CA GLN A 27 -36.63 14.88 9.76
C GLN A 27 -38.05 14.32 9.53
N ALA A 28 -38.55 13.48 10.40
CA ALA A 28 -39.89 12.87 10.27
C ALA A 28 -41.06 13.76 10.77
N ALA A 29 -40.77 14.94 11.34
CA ALA A 29 -41.79 15.78 12.01
C ALA A 29 -42.28 16.99 11.24
N GLU A 30 -41.78 17.28 10.01
CA GLU A 30 -42.18 18.48 9.25
C GLU A 30 -42.40 18.21 7.75
N GLU A 31 -43.33 17.29 7.43
CA GLU A 31 -43.94 17.25 6.10
C GLU A 31 -45.45 17.47 6.17
N LYS A 32 -45.88 18.73 6.11
CA LYS A 32 -47.22 19.11 5.67
C LYS A 32 -47.20 19.49 4.20
N SER A 33 -47.77 18.58 3.40
CA SER A 33 -48.46 18.76 2.12
C SER A 33 -48.00 19.89 1.19
N VAL A 34 -47.24 19.56 0.17
CA VAL A 34 -47.43 20.13 -1.18
C VAL A 34 -47.41 18.95 -2.16
N ASP A 35 -48.53 18.78 -2.84
CA ASP A 35 -48.75 17.79 -3.90
C ASP A 35 -47.88 18.18 -5.13
N ASN A 36 -46.69 17.58 -5.22
CA ASN A 36 -45.88 17.59 -6.43
C ASN A 36 -45.52 16.12 -6.69
N LYS A 37 -45.96 15.62 -7.82
CA LYS A 37 -45.47 14.39 -8.43
C LYS A 37 -43.93 14.51 -8.54
N ALA A 38 -43.23 14.15 -7.48
CA ALA A 38 -41.80 13.96 -7.51
C ALA A 38 -41.52 12.80 -8.43
N ASP A 39 -40.90 13.07 -9.57
CA ASP A 39 -40.18 12.02 -10.31
C ASP A 39 -39.36 11.25 -9.30
N LYS A 40 -39.64 9.93 -9.19
CA LYS A 40 -38.80 9.03 -8.39
C LYS A 40 -37.42 9.07 -9.02
N ILE A 41 -36.52 9.88 -8.45
CA ILE A 41 -35.11 9.80 -8.78
C ILE A 41 -34.69 8.42 -8.34
N LEU A 42 -34.53 7.52 -9.31
CA LEU A 42 -33.98 6.20 -9.08
C LEU A 42 -32.59 6.37 -8.47
N PRO A 43 -32.22 5.57 -7.45
CA PRO A 43 -30.88 5.62 -6.90
C PRO A 43 -29.87 5.41 -8.03
N GLN A 44 -28.79 6.19 -8.03
CA GLN A 44 -27.74 6.07 -9.03
C GLN A 44 -27.14 4.68 -8.94
N VAL A 45 -27.33 3.87 -9.98
CA VAL A 45 -26.78 2.51 -10.06
C VAL A 45 -25.29 2.62 -10.32
N GLU A 46 -24.48 2.18 -9.37
CA GLU A 46 -23.04 2.10 -9.51
C GLU A 46 -22.67 0.70 -10.07
N VAL A 47 -22.09 0.66 -11.27
CA VAL A 47 -21.61 -0.56 -11.91
C VAL A 47 -20.11 -0.70 -11.72
N VAL A 48 -19.66 -1.85 -11.23
CA VAL A 48 -18.26 -2.15 -10.94
C VAL A 48 -17.76 -3.26 -11.86
N GLY A 49 -16.57 -3.06 -12.42
CA GLY A 49 -15.88 -4.11 -13.16
C GLY A 49 -15.50 -5.28 -12.23
N THR A 50 -15.79 -6.49 -12.65
CA THR A 50 -15.56 -7.71 -11.87
C THR A 50 -14.25 -8.40 -12.20
N SER A 51 -13.48 -7.87 -13.15
CA SER A 51 -12.16 -8.36 -13.56
C SER A 51 -11.18 -7.18 -13.71
N PRO A 52 -9.87 -7.43 -13.78
CA PRO A 52 -8.89 -6.39 -14.09
C PRO A 52 -9.08 -5.76 -15.47
N LEU A 53 -9.61 -6.53 -16.44
CA LEU A 53 -9.92 -6.05 -17.78
C LEU A 53 -11.22 -5.24 -17.77
N PRO A 54 -11.33 -4.21 -18.61
CA PRO A 54 -12.61 -3.56 -18.85
C PRO A 54 -13.62 -4.55 -19.42
N GLY A 55 -14.90 -4.34 -19.15
CA GLY A 55 -15.97 -5.20 -19.60
C GLY A 55 -17.30 -4.88 -18.95
N ILE A 56 -18.31 -5.71 -19.24
CA ILE A 56 -19.63 -5.63 -18.62
C ILE A 56 -19.45 -5.83 -17.11
N GLY A 57 -19.69 -4.77 -16.34
CA GLY A 57 -19.64 -4.82 -14.89
C GLY A 57 -20.90 -5.40 -14.27
N ILE A 58 -20.90 -5.46 -12.94
CA ILE A 58 -22.07 -5.85 -12.13
C ILE A 58 -22.44 -4.67 -11.24
N GLU A 59 -23.73 -4.47 -11.01
CA GLU A 59 -24.20 -3.47 -10.06
C GLU A 59 -23.60 -3.76 -8.67
N LYS A 60 -23.06 -2.74 -8.04
CA LYS A 60 -22.35 -2.85 -6.76
C LYS A 60 -23.17 -3.51 -5.66
N ASP A 61 -24.46 -3.27 -5.64
CA ASP A 61 -25.40 -3.81 -4.65
C ASP A 61 -25.73 -5.29 -4.85
N LYS A 62 -25.35 -5.88 -5.99
CA LYS A 62 -25.44 -7.32 -6.29
C LYS A 62 -24.14 -8.07 -5.97
N LEU A 63 -23.03 -7.36 -5.72
CA LEU A 63 -21.74 -7.98 -5.42
C LEU A 63 -21.72 -8.55 -3.99
N PRO A 64 -21.17 -9.78 -3.79
CA PRO A 64 -21.11 -10.41 -2.46
C PRO A 64 -19.90 -9.97 -1.60
N TYR A 65 -19.32 -8.81 -1.85
CA TYR A 65 -18.21 -8.21 -1.10
C TYR A 65 -18.25 -6.68 -1.18
N ASP A 66 -17.58 -5.99 -0.24
CA ASP A 66 -17.62 -4.53 -0.12
C ASP A 66 -16.54 -3.84 -0.96
N VAL A 67 -16.89 -3.38 -2.16
CA VAL A 67 -16.00 -2.68 -3.09
C VAL A 67 -16.01 -1.18 -2.80
N GLN A 68 -14.83 -0.57 -2.78
CA GLN A 68 -14.67 0.87 -2.69
C GLN A 68 -14.26 1.44 -4.05
N THR A 69 -15.01 2.39 -4.56
CA THR A 69 -14.78 3.06 -5.84
C THR A 69 -14.58 4.55 -5.62
N VAL A 70 -13.66 5.13 -6.38
CA VAL A 70 -13.31 6.55 -6.30
C VAL A 70 -13.10 7.11 -7.69
N THR A 71 -13.70 8.27 -7.96
CA THR A 71 -13.50 8.99 -9.22
C THR A 71 -12.38 10.03 -9.12
N SER A 72 -11.84 10.45 -10.27
CA SER A 72 -10.83 11.52 -10.33
C SER A 72 -11.31 12.83 -9.69
N GLU A 73 -12.61 13.16 -9.81
CA GLU A 73 -13.17 14.36 -9.19
C GLU A 73 -13.22 14.26 -7.66
N GLN A 74 -13.52 13.09 -7.09
CA GLN A 74 -13.43 12.87 -5.64
C GLN A 74 -11.99 12.97 -5.13
N MET A 75 -11.01 12.43 -5.89
CA MET A 75 -9.60 12.61 -5.58
C MET A 75 -9.19 14.07 -5.63
N TYR A 76 -9.64 14.81 -6.64
CA TYR A 76 -9.37 16.24 -6.76
C TYR A 76 -9.94 17.02 -5.57
N ARG A 77 -11.19 16.82 -5.19
CA ARG A 77 -11.84 17.55 -4.08
C ARG A 77 -11.16 17.36 -2.74
N SER A 78 -10.53 16.20 -2.51
CA SER A 78 -9.79 15.93 -1.27
C SER A 78 -8.48 16.70 -1.16
N GLN A 79 -7.97 17.28 -2.27
CA GLN A 79 -6.72 18.04 -2.35
C GLN A 79 -5.50 17.30 -1.75
N THR A 80 -5.48 15.99 -1.85
CA THR A 80 -4.34 15.18 -1.40
C THR A 80 -3.14 15.35 -2.33
N LEU A 81 -1.94 15.09 -1.80
CA LEU A 81 -0.71 15.26 -2.57
C LEU A 81 -0.60 14.23 -3.70
N ASN A 82 -0.94 12.98 -3.40
CA ASN A 82 -0.82 11.84 -4.31
C ASN A 82 -1.88 10.77 -4.00
N LEU A 83 -1.89 9.69 -4.78
CA LEU A 83 -2.83 8.58 -4.65
C LEU A 83 -2.73 7.88 -3.29
N THR A 84 -1.51 7.68 -2.77
CA THR A 84 -1.30 6.99 -1.48
C THR A 84 -1.79 7.83 -0.30
N ASP A 85 -1.58 9.14 -0.33
CA ASP A 85 -2.15 10.09 0.65
C ASP A 85 -3.69 10.09 0.57
N TYR A 86 -4.26 10.04 -0.67
CA TYR A 86 -5.70 9.89 -0.84
C TYR A 86 -6.23 8.60 -0.22
N MET A 87 -5.63 7.46 -0.55
CA MET A 87 -6.08 6.15 -0.06
C MET A 87 -6.04 6.07 1.46
N SER A 88 -4.95 6.50 2.08
CA SER A 88 -4.80 6.43 3.54
C SER A 88 -5.79 7.31 4.30
N ARG A 89 -6.21 8.44 3.70
CA ARG A 89 -7.14 9.38 4.34
C ARG A 89 -8.60 9.08 4.04
N ASN A 90 -8.92 8.48 2.89
CA ASN A 90 -10.30 8.39 2.39
C ASN A 90 -10.80 6.95 2.23
N LEU A 91 -9.93 5.94 2.03
CA LEU A 91 -10.36 4.56 1.88
C LEU A 91 -10.38 3.84 3.23
N LEU A 92 -11.44 3.09 3.42
CA LEU A 92 -11.68 2.28 4.60
C LEU A 92 -10.69 1.10 4.65
N GLY A 93 -10.17 0.78 5.83
CA GLY A 93 -9.21 -0.32 6.02
C GLY A 93 -7.78 -0.03 5.55
N VAL A 94 -7.51 1.14 4.92
CA VAL A 94 -6.18 1.51 4.43
C VAL A 94 -5.42 2.28 5.50
N ASN A 95 -4.17 1.88 5.77
CA ASN A 95 -3.23 2.60 6.63
C ASN A 95 -1.92 2.83 5.88
N ILE A 96 -1.14 3.81 6.33
CA ILE A 96 0.15 4.17 5.77
C ILE A 96 1.21 4.20 6.87
N ASN A 97 2.36 3.61 6.59
CA ASN A 97 3.57 3.72 7.39
C ASN A 97 4.60 4.52 6.59
N GLU A 98 5.07 5.63 7.14
CA GLU A 98 6.03 6.51 6.46
C GLU A 98 7.49 6.05 6.71
N VAL A 99 7.75 4.74 6.54
CA VAL A 99 9.05 4.11 6.85
C VAL A 99 10.20 4.78 6.13
N GLN A 100 10.02 5.15 4.86
CA GLN A 100 11.06 5.84 4.07
C GLN A 100 11.07 7.36 4.24
N GLY A 101 10.01 7.95 4.84
CA GLY A 101 9.88 9.40 4.98
C GLY A 101 9.69 10.17 3.66
N SER A 102 9.56 9.48 2.52
CA SER A 102 9.25 10.07 1.21
C SER A 102 7.78 9.84 0.87
N PRO A 103 7.02 10.86 0.44
CA PRO A 103 5.58 10.71 0.18
C PRO A 103 5.27 9.78 -1.00
N PHE A 104 6.24 9.47 -1.87
CA PHE A 104 6.07 8.58 -3.02
C PHE A 104 6.69 7.18 -2.82
N GLN A 105 7.22 6.89 -1.62
CA GLN A 105 7.72 5.56 -1.22
C GLN A 105 6.91 5.02 -0.04
N ALA A 106 5.60 5.18 -0.10
CA ALA A 106 4.71 4.79 0.97
C ALA A 106 4.64 3.27 1.17
N ASP A 107 4.65 2.84 2.43
CA ASP A 107 4.29 1.49 2.86
C ASP A 107 2.81 1.49 3.24
N ILE A 108 1.98 0.97 2.37
CA ILE A 108 0.52 0.93 2.54
C ILE A 108 0.10 -0.45 3.00
N THR A 109 -0.89 -0.50 3.88
CA THR A 109 -1.59 -1.73 4.22
C THR A 109 -3.10 -1.54 4.03
N TYR A 110 -3.76 -2.60 3.58
CA TYR A 110 -5.21 -2.71 3.53
C TYR A 110 -5.66 -3.92 4.34
N ARG A 111 -6.44 -3.71 5.41
CA ARG A 111 -6.85 -4.78 6.33
C ARG A 111 -5.64 -5.61 6.84
N GLY A 112 -4.47 -4.95 7.03
CA GLY A 112 -3.22 -5.59 7.43
C GLY A 112 -2.48 -6.36 6.34
N PHE A 113 -2.95 -6.35 5.09
CA PHE A 113 -2.25 -6.85 3.93
C PHE A 113 -1.41 -5.75 3.29
N ARG A 114 -0.14 -6.03 3.02
CA ARG A 114 0.83 -5.02 2.59
C ARG A 114 0.80 -4.77 1.09
N LEU A 115 0.95 -3.49 0.72
CA LEU A 115 1.05 -2.98 -0.63
C LEU A 115 2.12 -1.87 -0.64
N SER A 116 3.37 -2.26 -0.66
CA SER A 116 4.51 -1.39 -0.35
C SER A 116 5.39 -1.11 -1.58
N GLY A 117 6.04 0.06 -1.57
CA GLY A 117 7.18 0.37 -2.44
C GLY A 117 8.53 -0.10 -1.90
N ILE A 118 8.57 -0.72 -0.72
CA ILE A 118 9.79 -1.14 -0.04
C ILE A 118 10.14 -2.56 -0.44
N LEU A 119 11.35 -2.72 -1.01
CA LEU A 119 11.89 -4.02 -1.36
C LEU A 119 12.23 -4.82 -0.08
N GLY A 120 12.05 -6.14 -0.13
CA GLY A 120 12.31 -7.02 1.03
C GLY A 120 11.13 -7.17 2.00
N SER A 121 10.01 -6.49 1.76
CA SER A 121 8.77 -6.71 2.53
C SER A 121 7.79 -7.59 1.76
N SER A 122 7.19 -8.59 2.43
CA SER A 122 6.24 -9.52 1.82
C SER A 122 4.97 -8.79 1.37
N GLN A 123 4.73 -8.74 0.06
CA GLN A 123 3.56 -8.10 -0.54
C GLN A 123 2.38 -9.06 -0.58
N SER A 124 1.16 -8.55 -0.46
CA SER A 124 -0.04 -9.39 -0.32
C SER A 124 -1.23 -8.91 -1.15
N MET A 125 -1.02 -7.90 -1.99
CA MET A 125 -2.06 -7.32 -2.86
C MET A 125 -1.50 -7.02 -4.24
N SER A 126 -2.37 -7.05 -5.24
CA SER A 126 -2.02 -6.70 -6.62
C SER A 126 -2.62 -5.36 -7.02
N VAL A 127 -1.84 -4.57 -7.78
CA VAL A 127 -2.28 -3.31 -8.40
C VAL A 127 -2.33 -3.49 -9.90
N TYR A 128 -3.43 -3.04 -10.50
CA TYR A 128 -3.64 -3.05 -11.95
C TYR A 128 -3.78 -1.62 -12.47
N LEU A 129 -3.16 -1.33 -13.59
CA LEU A 129 -3.36 -0.12 -14.38
C LEU A 129 -3.88 -0.52 -15.77
N ASP A 130 -5.12 -0.16 -16.08
CA ASP A 130 -5.82 -0.56 -17.31
C ASP A 130 -5.68 -2.07 -17.61
N GLY A 131 -5.87 -2.92 -16.59
CA GLY A 131 -5.79 -4.38 -16.70
C GLY A 131 -4.39 -4.98 -16.61
N VAL A 132 -3.33 -4.18 -16.64
CA VAL A 132 -1.94 -4.63 -16.49
C VAL A 132 -1.52 -4.61 -15.03
N ARG A 133 -1.03 -5.73 -14.52
CA ARG A 133 -0.45 -5.79 -13.17
C ARG A 133 0.84 -4.98 -13.11
N VAL A 134 0.91 -4.01 -12.20
CA VAL A 134 2.05 -3.09 -12.08
C VAL A 134 3.01 -3.37 -10.93
N ASN A 135 2.74 -4.42 -10.13
CA ASN A 135 3.70 -4.92 -9.15
C ASN A 135 4.98 -5.39 -9.84
N GLU A 136 6.14 -5.01 -9.30
CA GLU A 136 7.44 -5.33 -9.90
C GLU A 136 7.82 -6.81 -9.70
N PRO A 137 8.24 -7.54 -10.74
CA PRO A 137 8.45 -9.00 -10.67
C PRO A 137 9.51 -9.47 -9.66
N PHE A 138 10.49 -8.63 -9.33
CA PHE A 138 11.59 -9.01 -8.45
C PHE A 138 11.16 -9.21 -7.00
N GLY A 139 10.37 -8.30 -6.46
CA GLY A 139 9.94 -8.34 -5.06
C GLY A 139 8.46 -8.01 -4.85
N ASP A 140 7.68 -8.03 -5.92
CA ASP A 140 6.24 -7.74 -5.92
C ASP A 140 5.85 -6.34 -5.41
N VAL A 141 6.82 -5.43 -5.29
CA VAL A 141 6.63 -4.06 -4.81
C VAL A 141 5.89 -3.18 -5.82
N VAL A 142 5.25 -2.12 -5.33
CA VAL A 142 4.59 -1.11 -6.17
C VAL A 142 5.36 0.19 -6.12
N ASN A 143 5.89 0.62 -7.25
CA ASN A 143 6.54 1.92 -7.40
C ASN A 143 5.47 3.01 -7.57
N TRP A 144 4.99 3.56 -6.44
CA TRP A 144 3.93 4.57 -6.40
C TRP A 144 4.29 5.85 -7.17
N ASP A 145 5.57 6.19 -7.21
CA ASP A 145 6.15 7.30 -7.96
C ASP A 145 6.04 7.14 -9.49
N MET A 146 5.80 5.90 -9.96
CA MET A 146 5.63 5.58 -11.38
C MET A 146 4.15 5.52 -11.83
N ILE A 147 3.19 5.65 -10.92
CA ILE A 147 1.77 5.70 -11.26
C ILE A 147 1.42 7.08 -11.86
N PRO A 148 0.82 7.16 -13.07
CA PRO A 148 0.50 8.43 -13.73
C PRO A 148 -0.78 9.04 -13.15
N GLU A 149 -0.73 9.61 -11.96
CA GLU A 149 -1.91 10.05 -11.19
C GLU A 149 -2.80 11.05 -11.93
N ALA A 150 -2.21 11.97 -12.71
CA ALA A 150 -2.97 12.91 -13.54
C ALA A 150 -3.85 12.22 -14.60
N ALA A 151 -3.44 11.01 -15.01
CA ALA A 151 -4.20 10.19 -15.95
C ALA A 151 -5.24 9.29 -15.28
N ILE A 152 -5.26 9.11 -13.95
CA ILE A 152 -6.22 8.23 -13.29
C ILE A 152 -7.63 8.82 -13.36
N GLY A 153 -8.55 8.03 -13.90
CA GLY A 153 -9.98 8.34 -13.94
C GLY A 153 -10.76 7.74 -12.78
N ASN A 154 -10.51 6.46 -12.50
CA ASN A 154 -11.18 5.73 -11.42
C ASN A 154 -10.19 4.84 -10.66
N VAL A 155 -10.48 4.65 -9.39
CA VAL A 155 -9.79 3.70 -8.49
C VAL A 155 -10.84 2.75 -7.94
N THR A 156 -10.61 1.46 -8.03
CA THR A 156 -11.48 0.41 -7.49
C THR A 156 -10.66 -0.48 -6.56
N LEU A 157 -11.00 -0.50 -5.29
CA LEU A 157 -10.41 -1.40 -4.29
C LEU A 157 -11.36 -2.55 -4.04
N VAL A 158 -10.94 -3.76 -4.44
CA VAL A 158 -11.70 -5.01 -4.29
C VAL A 158 -11.10 -5.79 -3.13
N PRO A 159 -11.87 -6.07 -2.08
CA PRO A 159 -11.38 -6.74 -0.89
C PRO A 159 -11.31 -8.26 -1.05
N GLY A 160 -10.54 -8.88 -0.16
CA GLY A 160 -10.51 -10.31 0.08
C GLY A 160 -9.92 -11.14 -1.04
N SER A 161 -10.09 -12.44 -0.91
CA SER A 161 -9.59 -13.44 -1.85
C SER A 161 -10.54 -13.56 -3.04
N ASN A 162 -10.41 -12.68 -4.04
CA ASN A 162 -11.18 -12.75 -5.27
C ASN A 162 -10.34 -13.42 -6.38
N PRO A 163 -10.67 -14.67 -6.79
CA PRO A 163 -9.84 -15.44 -7.71
C PRO A 163 -9.74 -14.82 -9.11
N VAL A 164 -10.70 -14.03 -9.55
CA VAL A 164 -10.69 -13.41 -10.89
C VAL A 164 -9.51 -12.45 -11.07
N TYR A 165 -9.05 -11.78 -9.99
CA TYR A 165 -7.93 -10.85 -10.03
C TYR A 165 -6.54 -11.51 -10.08
N GLY A 166 -6.43 -12.82 -9.92
CA GLY A 166 -5.20 -13.57 -10.20
C GLY A 166 -4.26 -13.78 -9.00
N LEU A 167 -2.96 -13.83 -9.31
CA LEU A 167 -1.92 -14.11 -8.32
C LEU A 167 -1.71 -12.97 -7.34
N ASN A 168 -1.27 -13.32 -6.12
CA ASN A 168 -0.83 -12.39 -5.07
C ASN A 168 -1.91 -11.39 -4.64
N THR A 169 -3.16 -11.88 -4.55
CA THR A 169 -4.33 -11.10 -4.13
C THR A 169 -4.88 -11.60 -2.79
N LEU A 170 -3.99 -11.87 -1.82
CA LEU A 170 -4.40 -12.39 -0.50
C LEU A 170 -5.35 -11.43 0.23
N GLY A 171 -5.03 -10.14 0.23
CA GLY A 171 -5.85 -9.06 0.83
C GLY A 171 -6.83 -8.42 -0.14
N GLY A 172 -6.65 -8.64 -1.44
CA GLY A 172 -7.47 -8.02 -2.48
C GLY A 172 -6.66 -7.42 -3.62
N ALA A 173 -7.32 -6.58 -4.42
CA ALA A 173 -6.73 -5.92 -5.57
C ALA A 173 -7.12 -4.44 -5.65
N LEU A 174 -6.21 -3.62 -6.16
CA LEU A 174 -6.44 -2.22 -6.52
C LEU A 174 -6.42 -2.09 -8.04
N ALA A 175 -7.54 -1.74 -8.65
CA ALA A 175 -7.65 -1.50 -10.08
C ALA A 175 -7.72 0.00 -10.36
N LEU A 176 -6.79 0.49 -11.17
CA LEU A 176 -6.67 1.87 -11.63
C LEU A 176 -7.07 1.92 -13.09
N THR A 177 -8.07 2.73 -13.42
CA THR A 177 -8.50 2.97 -14.80
C THR A 177 -8.09 4.37 -15.21
N THR A 178 -7.42 4.51 -16.36
CA THR A 178 -6.97 5.82 -16.84
C THR A 178 -8.06 6.54 -17.63
N LYS A 179 -7.93 7.86 -17.67
CA LYS A 179 -8.73 8.75 -18.52
C LYS A 179 -8.47 8.46 -20.01
N SER A 180 -9.43 8.83 -20.84
CA SER A 180 -9.33 8.82 -22.29
C SER A 180 -9.89 10.13 -22.85
N GLY A 181 -9.73 10.37 -24.16
CA GLY A 181 -10.38 11.50 -24.81
C GLY A 181 -11.90 11.45 -24.78
N LEU A 182 -12.48 10.28 -24.51
CA LEU A 182 -13.92 10.09 -24.34
C LEU A 182 -14.40 10.49 -22.95
N THR A 183 -13.61 10.13 -21.91
CA THR A 183 -14.00 10.32 -20.49
C THR A 183 -13.52 11.64 -19.91
N ALA A 184 -12.51 12.28 -20.54
CA ALA A 184 -11.93 13.55 -20.10
C ALA A 184 -11.58 14.44 -21.31
N PRO A 185 -12.57 14.87 -22.10
CA PRO A 185 -12.33 15.80 -23.21
C PRO A 185 -11.97 17.19 -22.67
N GLY A 186 -11.18 17.96 -23.44
CA GLY A 186 -10.69 19.30 -23.07
C GLY A 186 -9.33 19.26 -22.39
N GLY A 187 -8.84 20.43 -22.00
CA GLY A 187 -7.56 20.60 -21.34
C GLY A 187 -7.70 20.85 -19.84
N GLU A 188 -6.71 20.43 -19.08
CA GLU A 188 -6.59 20.73 -17.66
C GLU A 188 -5.13 21.04 -17.32
N VAL A 189 -4.93 22.13 -16.57
CA VAL A 189 -3.64 22.46 -15.94
C VAL A 189 -3.87 22.61 -14.45
N LYS A 190 -3.11 21.89 -13.64
CA LYS A 190 -3.12 21.99 -12.18
C LYS A 190 -1.73 22.36 -11.69
N LEU A 191 -1.64 23.46 -10.94
CA LEU A 191 -0.41 23.93 -10.30
C LEU A 191 -0.57 23.87 -8.79
N GLN A 192 0.46 23.39 -8.11
CA GLN A 192 0.49 23.30 -6.66
C GLN A 192 1.84 23.77 -6.13
N ALA A 193 1.81 24.51 -5.01
CA ALA A 193 2.99 24.88 -4.24
C ALA A 193 2.71 24.69 -2.75
N GLY A 194 3.74 24.44 -1.97
CA GLY A 194 3.53 24.19 -0.55
C GLY A 194 4.81 24.32 0.29
N SER A 195 4.65 24.04 1.57
CA SER A 195 5.76 23.97 2.51
C SER A 195 6.84 23.01 2.01
N PHE A 196 8.09 23.18 2.47
CA PHE A 196 9.25 22.33 2.15
C PHE A 196 9.70 22.41 0.69
N GLY A 197 9.58 23.57 0.06
CA GLY A 197 9.97 23.77 -1.35
C GLY A 197 9.13 22.95 -2.36
N ARG A 198 8.00 22.41 -1.92
CA ARG A 198 7.12 21.55 -2.71
C ARG A 198 6.51 22.31 -3.87
N ALA A 199 6.63 21.75 -5.06
CA ALA A 199 5.97 22.23 -6.27
C ALA A 199 5.54 21.05 -7.15
N ARG A 200 4.33 21.13 -7.71
CA ARG A 200 3.79 20.14 -8.64
C ARG A 200 3.06 20.82 -9.79
N ILE A 201 3.24 20.29 -10.97
CA ILE A 201 2.49 20.63 -12.17
C ILE A 201 1.91 19.36 -12.77
N ASP A 202 0.62 19.38 -13.06
CA ASP A 202 -0.08 18.36 -13.84
C ASP A 202 -0.72 19.06 -15.04
N ILE A 203 -0.51 18.52 -16.23
CA ILE A 203 -1.11 18.99 -17.48
C ILE A 203 -1.76 17.80 -18.14
N SER A 204 -2.99 17.95 -18.64
CA SER A 204 -3.64 16.93 -19.44
C SER A 204 -4.50 17.53 -20.54
N HIS A 205 -4.68 16.78 -21.63
CA HIS A 205 -5.58 17.13 -22.71
C HIS A 205 -6.20 15.89 -23.33
N GLY A 206 -7.54 15.89 -23.43
CA GLY A 206 -8.31 14.84 -24.09
C GLY A 206 -9.03 15.39 -25.33
N SER A 207 -9.02 14.62 -26.41
CA SER A 207 -9.68 14.95 -27.66
C SER A 207 -10.53 13.77 -28.15
N LYS A 208 -11.70 14.10 -28.70
CA LYS A 208 -12.63 13.15 -29.31
C LYS A 208 -12.97 13.60 -30.73
N GLY A 209 -12.69 12.75 -31.72
CA GLY A 209 -13.03 12.96 -33.13
C GLY A 209 -14.44 12.43 -33.45
N ASN A 210 -14.97 12.87 -34.60
CA ASN A 210 -16.32 12.46 -35.07
C ASN A 210 -16.41 10.98 -35.47
N ASP A 211 -15.28 10.36 -35.87
CA ASP A 211 -15.20 8.97 -36.30
C ASP A 211 -14.94 7.98 -35.19
N GLY A 212 -15.13 8.41 -33.93
CA GLY A 212 -14.89 7.62 -32.73
C GLY A 212 -13.41 7.56 -32.30
N TYR A 213 -12.49 8.14 -33.05
CA TYR A 213 -11.11 8.29 -32.60
C TYR A 213 -11.03 9.21 -31.40
N HIS A 214 -10.16 8.89 -30.45
CA HIS A 214 -9.92 9.70 -29.29
C HIS A 214 -8.44 9.64 -28.90
N SER A 215 -7.99 10.67 -28.22
CA SER A 215 -6.65 10.73 -27.67
C SER A 215 -6.67 11.39 -26.28
N PHE A 216 -5.75 11.01 -25.42
CA PHE A 216 -5.52 11.63 -24.13
C PHE A 216 -4.01 11.67 -23.87
N ILE A 217 -3.52 12.80 -23.39
CA ILE A 217 -2.14 12.93 -22.95
C ILE A 217 -2.13 13.60 -21.57
N SER A 218 -1.23 13.17 -20.70
CA SER A 218 -0.94 13.88 -19.45
C SER A 218 0.55 13.88 -19.15
N ALA A 219 1.00 14.91 -18.45
CA ALA A 219 2.35 15.04 -17.94
C ALA A 219 2.31 15.55 -16.50
N THR A 220 3.13 14.97 -15.64
CA THR A 220 3.33 15.39 -14.24
C THR A 220 4.79 15.73 -14.03
N GLY A 221 5.06 16.86 -13.37
CA GLY A 221 6.36 17.21 -12.79
C GLY A 221 6.20 17.54 -11.32
N PHE A 222 7.06 17.01 -10.47
CA PHE A 222 7.05 17.21 -9.03
C PHE A 222 8.46 17.39 -8.48
N ARG A 223 8.60 18.27 -7.50
CA ARG A 223 9.79 18.43 -6.66
C ARG A 223 9.40 18.73 -5.21
N ASP A 224 10.22 18.29 -4.28
CA ASP A 224 10.08 18.51 -2.84
C ASP A 224 11.49 18.58 -2.24
N ASP A 225 11.80 19.58 -1.41
CA ASP A 225 13.04 19.62 -0.65
C ASP A 225 12.99 18.70 0.59
N GLY A 226 11.76 18.26 0.95
CA GLY A 226 11.49 17.43 2.11
C GLY A 226 11.42 18.23 3.41
N TRP A 227 10.78 17.66 4.43
CA TRP A 227 10.67 18.30 5.74
C TRP A 227 11.76 17.84 6.71
N ARG A 228 12.42 16.72 6.41
CA ARG A 228 13.61 16.25 7.12
C ARG A 228 14.87 16.71 6.39
N ASP A 229 15.99 16.69 7.11
CA ASP A 229 17.29 16.97 6.51
C ASP A 229 17.58 15.95 5.39
N TYR A 230 18.21 16.37 4.30
CA TYR A 230 18.59 15.52 3.15
C TYR A 230 17.46 14.62 2.62
N SER A 231 16.20 15.10 2.55
CA SER A 231 15.03 14.30 2.14
C SER A 231 14.38 14.76 0.83
N SER A 232 15.15 15.41 -0.04
CA SER A 232 14.63 15.93 -1.30
C SER A 232 14.20 14.83 -2.27
N GLY A 233 13.21 15.15 -3.10
CA GLY A 233 12.73 14.24 -4.13
C GLY A 233 12.20 14.95 -5.36
N ASN A 234 12.29 14.28 -6.51
CA ASN A 234 11.65 14.72 -7.74
C ASN A 234 11.14 13.52 -8.54
N LEU A 235 10.11 13.76 -9.31
CA LEU A 235 9.59 12.80 -10.27
C LEU A 235 8.99 13.52 -11.49
N GLY A 236 8.94 12.80 -12.60
CA GLY A 236 8.22 13.21 -13.79
C GLY A 236 7.71 11.99 -14.53
N ASN A 237 6.48 12.08 -15.05
CA ASN A 237 5.93 11.07 -15.93
C ASN A 237 5.11 11.70 -17.06
N VAL A 238 5.01 10.95 -18.15
CA VAL A 238 4.16 11.25 -19.29
C VAL A 238 3.33 10.01 -19.57
N PHE A 239 2.04 10.20 -19.71
CA PHE A 239 1.10 9.17 -20.16
C PHE A 239 0.41 9.66 -21.42
N ALA A 240 0.31 8.79 -22.43
CA ALA A 240 -0.41 9.07 -23.66
C ALA A 240 -1.28 7.87 -24.02
N LYS A 241 -2.52 8.11 -24.47
CA LYS A 241 -3.46 7.08 -24.92
C LYS A 241 -4.12 7.55 -26.21
N ILE A 242 -4.15 6.67 -27.20
CA ILE A 242 -4.93 6.84 -28.42
C ILE A 242 -5.84 5.66 -28.59
N GLY A 243 -7.02 5.87 -29.14
CA GLY A 243 -7.95 4.77 -29.35
C GLY A 243 -9.07 5.12 -30.31
N ARG A 244 -9.92 4.14 -30.56
CA ARG A 244 -11.12 4.28 -31.37
C ARG A 244 -12.26 3.49 -30.77
N GLN A 245 -13.38 4.18 -30.55
CA GLN A 245 -14.65 3.57 -30.16
C GLN A 245 -15.57 3.52 -31.38
N GLN A 246 -16.04 2.33 -31.69
CA GLN A 246 -17.06 2.04 -32.69
C GLN A 246 -18.31 1.44 -32.01
N ASN A 247 -19.36 1.15 -32.77
CA ASN A 247 -20.59 0.65 -32.17
C ASN A 247 -20.43 -0.69 -31.47
N ASP A 248 -19.60 -1.58 -32.02
CA ASP A 248 -19.36 -2.96 -31.55
C ASP A 248 -17.95 -3.20 -31.02
N SER A 249 -17.05 -2.23 -31.12
CA SER A 249 -15.65 -2.42 -30.73
C SER A 249 -15.01 -1.15 -30.20
N ASN A 250 -14.09 -1.34 -29.27
CA ASN A 250 -13.25 -0.32 -28.69
C ASN A 250 -11.83 -0.83 -28.59
N TRP A 251 -10.86 -0.04 -28.99
CA TRP A 251 -9.46 -0.33 -28.71
C TRP A 251 -8.72 0.92 -28.28
N ASP A 252 -7.72 0.76 -27.44
CA ASP A 252 -6.78 1.80 -27.09
C ASP A 252 -5.35 1.27 -26.99
N LEU A 253 -4.41 2.14 -27.32
CA LEU A 253 -2.98 1.95 -27.14
C LEU A 253 -2.48 3.05 -26.23
N SER A 254 -1.84 2.68 -25.13
CA SER A 254 -1.28 3.64 -24.17
C SER A 254 0.22 3.45 -23.95
N LEU A 255 0.92 4.56 -23.77
CA LEU A 255 2.33 4.65 -23.43
C LEU A 255 2.48 5.38 -22.10
N LEU A 256 3.22 4.79 -21.18
CA LEU A 256 3.65 5.41 -19.93
C LEU A 256 5.17 5.44 -19.85
N VAL A 257 5.73 6.63 -19.63
CA VAL A 257 7.15 6.83 -19.35
C VAL A 257 7.28 7.62 -18.05
N GLY A 258 8.09 7.13 -17.13
CA GLY A 258 8.31 7.76 -15.84
C GLY A 258 9.76 7.71 -15.37
N ARG A 259 10.13 8.71 -14.58
CA ARG A 259 11.43 8.80 -13.91
C ARG A 259 11.28 9.47 -12.57
N SER A 260 12.01 8.97 -11.56
CA SER A 260 12.10 9.60 -10.25
C SER A 260 13.51 9.54 -9.65
N SER A 261 13.75 10.41 -8.70
CA SER A 261 14.90 10.38 -7.78
C SER A 261 14.42 10.86 -6.42
N LEU A 262 14.32 9.93 -5.48
CA LEU A 262 13.74 10.15 -4.16
C LEU A 262 14.77 9.81 -3.09
N LEU A 263 14.89 10.66 -2.09
CA LEU A 263 15.62 10.37 -0.85
C LEU A 263 14.64 9.84 0.19
N GLY A 264 14.93 8.67 0.71
CA GLY A 264 14.10 7.97 1.68
C GLY A 264 14.89 7.69 2.94
N ASN A 265 14.88 8.63 3.89
CA ASN A 265 15.79 8.68 5.01
C ASN A 265 15.46 7.73 6.19
N GLY A 266 14.59 6.76 5.99
CA GLY A 266 14.35 5.71 6.94
C GLY A 266 13.86 6.17 8.33
N LEU A 267 14.05 5.30 9.30
CA LEU A 267 13.63 5.48 10.68
C LEU A 267 14.67 6.26 11.49
N LEU A 268 14.27 6.78 12.65
CA LEU A 268 15.14 7.44 13.62
C LEU A 268 15.02 6.80 14.99
N PRO A 269 16.13 6.59 15.74
CA PRO A 269 16.07 6.11 17.12
C PRO A 269 15.39 7.16 18.01
N SER A 270 14.34 6.75 18.70
CA SER A 270 13.53 7.60 19.58
C SER A 270 13.91 7.41 21.04
N TYR A 271 13.93 6.17 21.51
CA TYR A 271 14.37 5.82 22.86
C TYR A 271 15.33 4.63 22.80
N SER A 272 16.43 4.74 23.55
CA SER A 272 17.38 3.64 23.77
C SER A 272 17.08 2.99 25.12
N TYR A 273 17.08 1.67 25.15
CA TYR A 273 16.82 0.85 26.34
C TYR A 273 18.15 0.29 26.80
N GLY A 274 18.58 0.71 27.98
CA GLY A 274 19.95 0.75 28.40
C GLY A 274 20.68 -0.58 28.55
N ALA A 275 21.99 -0.48 28.29
CA ALA A 275 22.99 -1.43 28.74
C ALA A 275 23.36 -1.29 30.23
N ASP A 276 22.92 -0.23 30.90
CA ASP A 276 23.42 0.19 32.20
C ASP A 276 22.54 -0.22 33.38
N GLY A 277 21.55 -1.08 33.19
CA GLY A 277 20.66 -1.49 34.30
C GLY A 277 19.76 -0.35 34.85
N ASP A 278 19.70 0.80 34.20
CA ASP A 278 18.74 1.85 34.52
C ASP A 278 17.45 1.58 33.70
N ASP A 279 16.36 1.25 34.38
CA ASP A 279 15.07 0.89 33.83
C ASP A 279 14.39 2.04 33.05
N ARG A 280 15.06 3.19 32.89
CA ARG A 280 14.51 4.34 32.18
C ARG A 280 15.07 4.45 30.76
N PRO A 281 14.21 4.45 29.74
CA PRO A 281 14.68 4.65 28.37
C PRO A 281 15.31 6.05 28.22
N ALA A 282 16.54 6.09 27.72
CA ALA A 282 17.21 7.34 27.36
C ALA A 282 16.63 7.91 26.06
N ALA A 283 16.56 9.24 25.94
CA ALA A 283 16.13 9.89 24.71
C ALA A 283 17.13 9.60 23.58
N GLY A 284 16.62 9.28 22.38
CA GLY A 284 17.40 9.11 21.17
C GLY A 284 17.37 10.35 20.27
N MET A 285 17.92 10.22 19.05
CA MET A 285 18.02 11.32 18.07
C MET A 285 16.68 11.98 17.76
N TYR A 286 15.59 11.18 17.60
CA TYR A 286 14.25 11.70 17.30
C TYR A 286 13.71 12.63 18.37
N GLU A 287 13.98 12.37 19.66
CA GLU A 287 13.54 13.22 20.75
C GLU A 287 14.30 14.55 20.76
N THR A 288 15.56 14.55 20.35
CA THR A 288 16.38 15.76 20.22
C THR A 288 15.94 16.61 19.02
N ASN A 289 15.87 16.01 17.84
CA ASN A 289 15.44 16.72 16.63
C ASN A 289 14.75 15.79 15.62
N ARG A 290 13.44 15.91 15.49
CA ARG A 290 12.62 15.10 14.55
C ARG A 290 12.95 15.29 13.06
N LYS A 291 13.73 16.33 12.69
CA LYS A 291 14.15 16.58 11.31
C LYS A 291 15.40 15.82 10.92
N TRP A 292 16.15 15.33 11.88
CA TRP A 292 17.36 14.58 11.60
C TRP A 292 17.04 13.30 10.80
N ILE A 293 18.08 12.75 10.23
CA ILE A 293 18.11 11.46 9.56
C ILE A 293 19.12 10.58 10.27
N TYR A 294 19.07 9.27 10.07
CA TYR A 294 20.02 8.35 10.66
C TYR A 294 21.35 8.44 9.93
N THR A 295 21.39 8.06 8.66
CA THR A 295 22.53 8.18 7.75
C THR A 295 22.08 8.75 6.40
N HIS A 296 22.99 9.07 5.50
CA HIS A 296 22.74 9.42 4.12
C HIS A 296 23.97 9.16 3.23
N PRO A 297 23.84 9.04 1.87
CA PRO A 297 22.62 9.21 1.10
C PRO A 297 21.73 7.96 1.11
N ASP A 298 20.40 8.14 1.15
CA ASP A 298 19.41 7.07 0.98
C ASP A 298 18.58 7.34 -0.26
N ARG A 299 19.15 7.13 -1.43
CA ARG A 299 18.55 7.51 -2.70
C ARG A 299 18.03 6.33 -3.48
N THR A 300 16.77 6.41 -3.90
CA THR A 300 16.16 5.52 -4.88
C THR A 300 15.90 6.26 -6.19
N ARG A 301 16.33 5.70 -7.32
CA ARG A 301 16.01 6.17 -8.67
C ARG A 301 15.24 5.09 -9.40
N ASN A 302 14.05 5.46 -9.92
CA ASN A 302 13.23 4.58 -10.74
C ASN A 302 13.10 5.13 -12.14
N GLU A 303 13.06 4.22 -13.12
CA GLU A 303 12.75 4.50 -14.52
C GLU A 303 11.74 3.46 -14.99
N LEU A 304 10.71 3.89 -15.73
CA LEU A 304 9.66 3.03 -16.26
C LEU A 304 9.33 3.40 -17.70
N GLN A 305 9.11 2.36 -18.51
CA GLN A 305 8.48 2.45 -19.82
C GLN A 305 7.48 1.31 -19.94
N GLN A 306 6.24 1.62 -20.29
CA GLN A 306 5.19 0.63 -20.46
C GLN A 306 4.35 0.97 -21.68
N LEU A 307 4.13 0.00 -22.55
CA LEU A 307 3.19 0.06 -23.66
C LEU A 307 2.09 -0.96 -23.39
N THR A 308 0.82 -0.51 -23.49
CA THR A 308 -0.35 -1.36 -23.26
C THR A 308 -1.34 -1.20 -24.41
N PHE A 309 -1.83 -2.31 -24.92
CA PHE A 309 -2.92 -2.38 -25.89
C PHE A 309 -4.13 -3.03 -25.23
N ASN A 310 -5.29 -2.37 -25.27
CA ASN A 310 -6.58 -2.90 -24.82
C ASN A 310 -7.53 -3.00 -26.01
N PHE A 311 -8.34 -4.04 -26.00
CA PHE A 311 -9.34 -4.31 -27.00
C PHE A 311 -10.62 -4.84 -26.37
N GLN A 312 -11.77 -4.33 -26.81
CA GLN A 312 -13.11 -4.80 -26.44
C GLN A 312 -13.93 -4.95 -27.70
N ARG A 313 -14.75 -5.99 -27.76
CA ARG A 313 -15.70 -6.21 -28.86
C ARG A 313 -16.98 -6.86 -28.38
N ILE A 314 -18.11 -6.28 -28.77
CA ILE A 314 -19.42 -6.87 -28.62
C ILE A 314 -19.58 -7.84 -29.78
N LEU A 315 -19.64 -9.15 -29.51
CA LEU A 315 -19.74 -10.20 -30.50
C LEU A 315 -21.20 -10.40 -30.93
N ASP A 316 -22.12 -10.30 -30.00
CA ASP A 316 -23.56 -10.29 -30.17
C ASP A 316 -24.21 -9.48 -29.02
N ALA A 317 -25.56 -9.38 -29.02
CA ALA A 317 -26.29 -8.58 -28.02
C ALA A 317 -25.97 -8.94 -26.54
N ASN A 318 -25.47 -10.13 -26.30
CA ASN A 318 -25.28 -10.71 -24.99
C ASN A 318 -23.84 -11.17 -24.72
N THR A 319 -22.90 -10.99 -25.67
CA THR A 319 -21.54 -11.52 -25.56
C THR A 319 -20.50 -10.44 -25.86
N GLU A 320 -19.61 -10.23 -24.91
CA GLU A 320 -18.49 -9.30 -25.02
C GLU A 320 -17.15 -10.03 -24.85
N LEU A 321 -16.20 -9.72 -25.73
CA LEU A 321 -14.79 -10.12 -25.63
C LEU A 321 -13.96 -8.91 -25.22
N ALA A 322 -13.12 -9.06 -24.19
CA ALA A 322 -12.10 -8.09 -23.83
C ALA A 322 -10.72 -8.76 -23.77
N ALA A 323 -9.69 -8.03 -24.20
CA ALA A 323 -8.32 -8.50 -24.20
C ALA A 323 -7.35 -7.35 -23.94
N ASN A 324 -6.19 -7.67 -23.35
CA ASN A 324 -5.07 -6.77 -23.33
C ASN A 324 -3.76 -7.47 -23.68
N ALA A 325 -2.76 -6.66 -24.05
CA ALA A 325 -1.38 -7.08 -24.18
C ALA A 325 -0.47 -5.94 -23.73
N TYR A 326 0.65 -6.26 -23.09
CA TYR A 326 1.58 -5.24 -22.62
C TYR A 326 3.03 -5.67 -22.72
N ILE A 327 3.91 -4.67 -22.81
CA ILE A 327 5.33 -4.78 -22.55
C ILE A 327 5.75 -3.69 -21.56
N ARG A 328 6.63 -4.04 -20.62
CA ARG A 328 7.09 -3.14 -19.57
C ARG A 328 8.57 -3.33 -19.32
N ASN A 329 9.30 -2.23 -19.26
CA ASN A 329 10.70 -2.17 -18.81
C ASN A 329 10.77 -1.26 -17.60
N SER A 330 11.34 -1.74 -16.49
CA SER A 330 11.59 -0.94 -15.30
C SER A 330 13.02 -1.12 -14.81
N LYS A 331 13.59 -0.04 -14.27
CA LYS A 331 14.91 -0.03 -13.66
C LYS A 331 14.82 0.68 -12.32
N ARG A 332 15.47 0.10 -11.31
CA ARG A 332 15.62 0.71 -9.98
C ARG A 332 17.09 0.69 -9.61
N ARG A 333 17.59 1.81 -9.09
CA ARG A 333 18.92 1.92 -8.51
C ARG A 333 18.81 2.56 -7.16
N THR A 334 19.50 1.99 -6.16
CA THR A 334 19.56 2.57 -4.83
C THR A 334 21.02 2.80 -4.44
N VAL A 335 21.22 3.80 -3.60
CA VAL A 335 22.43 3.98 -2.80
C VAL A 335 21.96 4.30 -1.38
N GLY A 336 22.50 3.59 -0.40
CA GLY A 336 22.25 3.81 1.00
C GLY A 336 23.57 3.92 1.75
N GLY A 337 23.73 5.00 2.54
CA GLY A 337 24.80 5.10 3.52
C GLY A 337 24.36 4.45 4.83
N ASP A 338 25.25 3.69 5.45
CA ASP A 338 24.95 3.06 6.73
C ASP A 338 26.17 3.12 7.67
N ALA A 339 25.90 2.90 8.95
CA ALA A 339 26.91 2.70 9.98
C ALA A 339 26.71 1.30 10.54
N GLU A 340 27.70 0.47 10.40
CA GLU A 340 27.69 -0.92 10.83
C GLU A 340 28.65 -1.11 12.02
N ARG A 341 28.45 -2.20 12.70
CA ARG A 341 29.32 -2.60 13.81
C ARG A 341 29.93 -3.94 13.52
N GLU A 342 31.23 -3.98 13.56
CA GLU A 342 32.00 -5.20 13.50
C GLU A 342 32.49 -5.61 14.88
N GLU A 343 32.39 -6.88 15.25
CA GLU A 343 32.95 -7.45 16.46
C GLU A 343 34.20 -8.26 16.07
N ASP A 344 35.35 -7.69 16.30
CA ASP A 344 36.62 -8.41 16.17
C ASP A 344 37.26 -8.60 17.56
N ALA A 345 37.55 -9.86 17.93
CA ALA A 345 38.22 -10.26 19.16
C ALA A 345 37.68 -9.63 20.46
N GLY A 346 36.36 -9.36 20.54
CA GLY A 346 35.72 -8.73 21.70
C GLY A 346 35.87 -7.22 21.77
N LEU A 347 36.36 -6.59 20.72
CA LEU A 347 36.38 -5.16 20.49
C LEU A 347 35.37 -4.83 19.40
N TYR A 348 34.63 -3.78 19.58
CA TYR A 348 33.67 -3.31 18.59
C TYR A 348 34.26 -2.15 17.79
N ALA A 349 34.40 -2.32 16.48
CA ALA A 349 34.68 -1.25 15.54
C ALA A 349 33.38 -0.73 14.95
N ASN A 350 33.27 0.58 14.75
CA ASN A 350 32.18 1.15 13.96
C ASN A 350 32.66 1.28 12.53
N GLU A 351 31.93 0.72 11.60
CA GLU A 351 32.20 0.82 10.18
C GLU A 351 31.17 1.67 9.46
N ALA A 352 31.58 2.43 8.49
CA ALA A 352 30.71 3.17 7.60
C ALA A 352 30.74 2.53 6.22
N VAL A 353 29.56 2.35 5.63
CA VAL A 353 29.44 1.67 4.33
C VAL A 353 28.53 2.42 3.37
N LEU A 354 28.78 2.26 2.07
CA LEU A 354 27.88 2.66 1.01
C LEU A 354 27.36 1.43 0.27
N ASN A 355 26.09 1.18 0.41
CA ASN A 355 25.39 0.07 -0.19
C ASN A 355 24.75 0.47 -1.54
N TYR A 356 25.02 -0.28 -2.60
CA TYR A 356 24.48 -0.06 -3.93
C TYR A 356 23.64 -1.23 -4.38
N THR A 357 22.45 -0.96 -4.96
CA THR A 357 21.70 -1.98 -5.68
C THR A 357 21.23 -1.50 -7.04
N ALA A 358 21.16 -2.42 -7.99
CA ALA A 358 20.64 -2.16 -9.32
C ALA A 358 19.72 -3.30 -9.76
N THR A 359 18.47 -2.98 -10.11
CA THR A 359 17.51 -3.94 -10.64
C THR A 359 17.06 -3.50 -12.02
N SER A 360 17.03 -4.43 -12.98
CA SER A 360 16.50 -4.23 -14.33
C SER A 360 15.49 -5.32 -14.62
N GLN A 361 14.28 -4.95 -15.04
CA GLN A 361 13.16 -5.87 -15.20
C GLN A 361 12.47 -5.64 -16.54
N ASN A 362 12.21 -6.73 -17.25
CA ASN A 362 11.44 -6.74 -18.49
C ASN A 362 10.28 -7.69 -18.31
N SER A 363 9.06 -7.19 -18.51
CA SER A 363 7.83 -7.96 -18.38
C SER A 363 6.98 -7.81 -19.63
N TYR A 364 6.26 -8.86 -19.96
CA TYR A 364 5.24 -8.85 -21.01
C TYR A 364 4.13 -9.83 -20.65
N GLY A 365 2.95 -9.56 -21.11
CA GLY A 365 1.83 -10.42 -20.84
C GLY A 365 0.61 -10.10 -21.70
N THR A 366 -0.38 -10.95 -21.57
CA THR A 366 -1.66 -10.82 -22.24
C THR A 366 -2.74 -11.45 -21.38
N SER A 367 -3.93 -10.87 -21.45
CA SER A 367 -5.13 -11.43 -20.80
C SER A 367 -6.30 -11.33 -21.77
N VAL A 368 -7.21 -12.28 -21.67
CA VAL A 368 -8.45 -12.29 -22.41
C VAL A 368 -9.58 -12.73 -21.51
N ASN A 369 -10.75 -12.10 -21.62
CA ASN A 369 -11.99 -12.56 -21.03
C ASN A 369 -13.14 -12.52 -22.04
N LEU A 370 -14.06 -13.44 -21.86
CA LEU A 370 -15.34 -13.50 -22.55
C LEU A 370 -16.43 -13.42 -21.52
N THR A 371 -17.30 -12.41 -21.63
CA THR A 371 -18.47 -12.24 -20.76
C THR A 371 -19.72 -12.51 -21.58
N LYS A 372 -20.57 -13.42 -21.10
CA LYS A 372 -21.84 -13.77 -21.72
C LYS A 372 -23.01 -13.55 -20.77
N LEU A 373 -23.96 -12.74 -21.19
CA LEU A 373 -25.23 -12.53 -20.51
C LEU A 373 -26.24 -13.57 -20.97
N LEU A 374 -26.80 -14.31 -20.05
CA LEU A 374 -27.95 -15.19 -20.22
C LEU A 374 -29.10 -14.63 -19.40
N ASP A 375 -30.33 -15.10 -19.55
CA ASP A 375 -31.49 -14.51 -18.86
C ASP A 375 -31.28 -14.31 -17.35
N THR A 376 -30.68 -15.29 -16.70
CA THR A 376 -30.42 -15.26 -15.24
C THR A 376 -28.95 -15.38 -14.86
N HIS A 377 -28.02 -15.50 -15.80
CA HIS A 377 -26.61 -15.73 -15.56
C HIS A 377 -25.75 -14.68 -16.26
N GLN A 378 -24.74 -14.17 -15.56
CA GLN A 378 -23.64 -13.44 -16.17
C GLN A 378 -22.37 -14.28 -16.02
N LEU A 379 -22.00 -14.98 -17.09
CA LEU A 379 -20.82 -15.84 -17.12
C LEU A 379 -19.62 -15.08 -17.67
N THR A 380 -18.53 -15.03 -16.93
CA THR A 380 -17.24 -14.49 -17.38
C THR A 380 -16.20 -15.61 -17.31
N THR A 381 -15.51 -15.87 -18.41
CA THR A 381 -14.39 -16.82 -18.49
C THR A 381 -13.17 -16.11 -19.04
N GLY A 382 -11.98 -16.48 -18.57
CA GLY A 382 -10.79 -15.83 -19.08
C GLY A 382 -9.49 -16.57 -18.79
N ALA A 383 -8.43 -16.07 -19.43
CA ALA A 383 -7.07 -16.54 -19.25
C ALA A 383 -6.11 -15.36 -19.19
N SER A 384 -5.02 -15.55 -18.46
CA SER A 384 -3.92 -14.57 -18.36
C SER A 384 -2.58 -15.27 -18.47
N PHE A 385 -1.64 -14.62 -19.12
CA PHE A 385 -0.25 -15.05 -19.23
C PHE A 385 0.65 -13.86 -18.94
N ASP A 386 1.59 -14.04 -18.00
CA ASP A 386 2.60 -13.06 -17.63
C ASP A 386 3.97 -13.70 -17.62
N ALA A 387 4.97 -13.03 -18.18
CA ALA A 387 6.36 -13.47 -18.12
C ALA A 387 7.28 -12.28 -17.82
N SER A 388 8.31 -12.52 -17.03
CA SER A 388 9.29 -11.51 -16.67
C SER A 388 10.71 -12.06 -16.63
N ARG A 389 11.68 -11.15 -16.86
CA ARG A 389 13.10 -11.38 -16.65
C ARG A 389 13.63 -10.28 -15.75
N VAL A 390 14.37 -10.68 -14.73
CA VAL A 390 14.97 -9.80 -13.74
C VAL A 390 16.47 -9.97 -13.75
N GLY A 391 17.20 -8.86 -13.74
CA GLY A 391 18.61 -8.81 -13.39
C GLY A 391 18.77 -7.93 -12.17
N TYR A 392 19.39 -8.45 -11.13
CA TYR A 392 19.69 -7.72 -9.90
C TYR A 392 21.18 -7.83 -9.62
N GLY A 393 21.76 -6.76 -9.07
CA GLY A 393 23.13 -6.73 -8.55
C GLY A 393 23.19 -5.88 -7.29
N SER A 394 23.99 -6.31 -6.33
CA SER A 394 24.38 -5.55 -5.15
C SER A 394 25.88 -5.47 -5.02
N SER A 395 26.36 -4.34 -4.51
CA SER A 395 27.75 -4.08 -4.17
C SER A 395 27.84 -3.16 -2.95
N GLN A 396 28.93 -3.21 -2.23
CA GLN A 396 29.22 -2.41 -1.05
C GLN A 396 30.59 -1.74 -1.22
N ALA A 397 30.72 -0.54 -0.70
CA ALA A 397 32.00 0.16 -0.54
C ALA A 397 32.21 0.43 0.95
N ASP A 398 33.33 -0.04 1.47
CA ASP A 398 33.71 0.17 2.85
C ASP A 398 34.38 1.53 3.00
N CYS A 399 34.03 2.24 4.05
CA CYS A 399 34.46 3.63 4.29
C CYS A 399 35.21 3.74 5.64
N ASP A 400 35.67 2.62 6.17
CA ASP A 400 36.18 2.49 7.55
C ASP A 400 35.25 3.20 8.54
N THR A 401 35.77 3.84 9.55
CA THR A 401 35.01 4.63 10.54
C THR A 401 34.65 6.05 10.05
N ASN A 402 34.77 6.34 8.76
CA ASN A 402 34.64 7.69 8.23
C ASN A 402 33.18 8.09 8.01
N ILE A 403 32.53 8.58 9.04
CA ILE A 403 31.23 9.26 8.98
C ILE A 403 31.44 10.72 9.36
N ASP A 404 31.02 11.63 8.47
CA ASP A 404 31.12 13.07 8.72
C ASP A 404 30.04 13.58 9.70
N SER A 405 30.14 14.84 10.09
CA SER A 405 29.16 15.48 11.00
C SER A 405 27.74 15.55 10.43
N THR A 406 27.56 15.25 9.13
CA THR A 406 26.25 15.15 8.48
C THR A 406 25.72 13.71 8.44
N ARG A 407 26.46 12.75 8.97
CA ARG A 407 26.21 11.31 8.99
C ARG A 407 26.27 10.66 7.61
N ALA A 408 27.18 11.15 6.76
CA ALA A 408 27.50 10.56 5.48
C ALA A 408 28.82 9.78 5.54
N PRO A 409 28.87 8.52 5.07
CA PRO A 409 30.13 7.82 4.81
C PRO A 409 30.98 8.56 3.79
N TYR A 410 32.29 8.63 4.01
CA TYR A 410 33.24 9.26 3.08
C TYR A 410 34.61 8.55 3.09
N GLY A 411 35.41 8.80 2.06
CA GLY A 411 36.72 8.17 1.92
C GLY A 411 36.63 6.68 1.65
N CYS A 412 35.57 6.27 0.99
CA CYS A 412 35.27 4.85 0.75
C CYS A 412 36.17 4.23 -0.31
N ASP A 413 36.46 2.96 -0.14
CA ASP A 413 37.11 2.14 -1.14
C ASP A 413 36.21 1.89 -2.37
N PRO A 414 36.77 1.38 -3.48
CA PRO A 414 35.96 0.98 -4.63
C PRO A 414 34.95 -0.10 -4.24
N ALA A 415 33.67 0.09 -4.66
CA ALA A 415 32.62 -0.85 -4.32
C ALA A 415 32.89 -2.27 -4.89
N GLU A 416 32.76 -3.26 -4.04
CA GLU A 416 32.88 -4.68 -4.37
C GLU A 416 31.51 -5.32 -4.60
N ASP A 417 31.46 -6.29 -5.55
CA ASP A 417 30.23 -7.03 -5.82
C ASP A 417 29.94 -8.05 -4.71
N HIS A 418 28.72 -7.98 -4.15
CA HIS A 418 28.24 -8.96 -3.16
C HIS A 418 27.43 -10.08 -3.80
N ALA A 419 26.44 -9.73 -4.63
CA ALA A 419 25.59 -10.71 -5.27
C ALA A 419 25.08 -10.25 -6.65
N ARG A 420 24.85 -11.21 -7.55
CA ARG A 420 24.17 -11.01 -8.83
C ARG A 420 23.13 -12.08 -9.06
N LEU A 421 21.85 -11.68 -9.21
CA LEU A 421 20.74 -12.59 -9.48
C LEU A 421 20.20 -12.37 -10.89
N LYS A 422 19.95 -13.47 -11.61
CA LYS A 422 19.15 -13.51 -12.83
C LYS A 422 17.90 -14.35 -12.58
N GLY A 423 16.74 -13.69 -12.52
CA GLY A 423 15.44 -14.30 -12.30
C GLY A 423 14.59 -14.36 -13.58
N ARG A 424 13.78 -15.38 -13.70
CA ARG A 424 12.72 -15.49 -14.71
C ARG A 424 11.48 -16.04 -14.06
N THR A 425 10.37 -15.31 -14.17
CA THR A 425 9.06 -15.77 -13.71
C THR A 425 8.12 -15.90 -14.89
N THR A 426 7.33 -16.98 -14.90
CA THR A 426 6.24 -17.20 -15.86
C THR A 426 5.01 -17.63 -15.09
N ALA A 427 3.87 -17.00 -15.37
CA ALA A 427 2.60 -17.31 -14.71
C ALA A 427 1.49 -17.47 -15.76
N LEU A 428 0.67 -18.51 -15.62
CA LEU A 428 -0.51 -18.78 -16.40
C LEU A 428 -1.70 -18.88 -15.44
N GLY A 429 -2.80 -18.22 -15.77
CA GLY A 429 -4.05 -18.31 -15.03
C GLY A 429 -5.23 -18.56 -15.94
N ILE A 430 -6.14 -19.46 -15.57
CA ILE A 430 -7.41 -19.70 -16.24
C ILE A 430 -8.51 -19.57 -15.20
N TYR A 431 -9.58 -18.83 -15.50
CA TYR A 431 -10.65 -18.58 -14.54
C TYR A 431 -12.04 -18.59 -15.19
N ALA A 432 -13.02 -18.83 -14.34
CA ALA A 432 -14.43 -18.66 -14.65
C ALA A 432 -15.16 -18.07 -13.46
N SER A 433 -16.16 -17.23 -13.72
CA SER A 433 -17.05 -16.65 -12.73
C SER A 433 -18.45 -16.59 -13.28
N ASP A 434 -19.43 -17.03 -12.52
CA ASP A 434 -20.85 -16.94 -12.86
C ASP A 434 -21.59 -16.17 -11.76
N THR A 435 -22.31 -15.13 -12.13
CA THR A 435 -23.25 -14.45 -11.25
C THR A 435 -24.67 -14.81 -11.66
N TRP A 436 -25.30 -15.65 -10.87
CA TRP A 436 -26.62 -16.18 -11.08
C TRP A 436 -27.68 -15.35 -10.33
N THR A 437 -28.62 -14.77 -11.06
CA THR A 437 -29.83 -14.11 -10.55
C THR A 437 -30.88 -15.19 -10.24
N VAL A 438 -30.85 -15.72 -9.02
CA VAL A 438 -31.80 -16.77 -8.55
C VAL A 438 -33.21 -16.21 -8.47
N SER A 439 -33.34 -14.95 -8.09
CA SER A 439 -34.59 -14.18 -8.04
C SER A 439 -34.25 -12.68 -8.08
N GLU A 440 -35.27 -11.85 -8.20
CA GLU A 440 -35.11 -10.38 -8.12
C GLU A 440 -34.39 -9.89 -6.85
N LYS A 441 -34.35 -10.73 -5.81
CA LYS A 441 -33.77 -10.41 -4.50
C LYS A 441 -32.51 -11.18 -4.17
N THR A 442 -32.16 -12.23 -4.92
CA THR A 442 -31.10 -13.16 -4.56
C THR A 442 -30.12 -13.35 -5.71
N PHE A 443 -28.86 -13.08 -5.47
CA PHE A 443 -27.77 -13.21 -6.41
C PHE A 443 -26.69 -14.12 -5.81
N ILE A 444 -26.24 -15.12 -6.58
CA ILE A 444 -25.16 -16.03 -6.16
C ILE A 444 -24.03 -15.88 -7.16
N THR A 445 -22.82 -15.63 -6.67
CA THR A 445 -21.61 -15.59 -7.48
C THR A 445 -20.73 -16.77 -7.13
N ILE A 446 -20.37 -17.57 -8.15
CA ILE A 446 -19.44 -18.71 -8.03
C ILE A 446 -18.27 -18.43 -8.95
N SER A 447 -17.05 -18.50 -8.42
CA SER A 447 -15.85 -18.24 -9.21
C SER A 447 -14.78 -19.29 -8.90
N GLY A 448 -13.90 -19.53 -9.87
CA GLY A 448 -12.75 -20.38 -9.69
C GLY A 448 -11.62 -19.99 -10.62
N ARG A 449 -10.38 -20.11 -10.13
CA ARG A 449 -9.17 -19.87 -10.91
C ARG A 449 -8.13 -20.93 -10.64
N PHE A 450 -7.53 -21.43 -11.71
CA PHE A 450 -6.32 -22.22 -11.65
C PHE A 450 -5.12 -21.36 -12.04
N ASN A 451 -4.08 -21.36 -11.18
CA ASN A 451 -2.81 -20.68 -11.41
C ASN A 451 -1.68 -21.69 -11.51
N HIS A 452 -0.83 -21.50 -12.51
CA HIS A 452 0.44 -22.20 -12.69
C HIS A 452 1.56 -21.18 -12.79
N ALA A 453 2.55 -21.23 -11.90
CA ALA A 453 3.67 -20.31 -11.91
C ALA A 453 5.00 -21.05 -11.80
N ILE A 454 6.00 -20.56 -12.54
CA ILE A 454 7.37 -21.05 -12.52
C ILE A 454 8.30 -19.88 -12.22
N VAL A 455 9.13 -20.02 -11.20
CA VAL A 455 10.21 -19.09 -10.85
C VAL A 455 11.53 -19.80 -11.02
N ASN A 456 12.43 -19.23 -11.85
CA ASN A 456 13.78 -19.72 -12.03
C ASN A 456 14.74 -18.63 -11.57
N ASN A 457 15.63 -18.95 -10.66
CA ASN A 457 16.69 -18.07 -10.18
C ASN A 457 18.05 -18.65 -10.52
N ARG A 458 18.99 -17.79 -10.87
CA ARG A 458 20.41 -18.07 -10.87
C ARG A 458 21.11 -16.97 -10.09
N LEU A 459 21.66 -17.33 -8.94
CA LEU A 459 22.36 -16.43 -8.04
C LEU A 459 23.84 -16.71 -8.07
N ASN A 460 24.63 -15.67 -8.22
CA ASN A 460 26.08 -15.68 -8.04
C ASN A 460 26.37 -14.85 -6.78
N THR A 461 27.05 -15.45 -5.80
CA THR A 461 27.45 -14.80 -4.55
C THR A 461 28.97 -14.70 -4.52
N PHE A 462 29.48 -13.54 -4.16
CA PHE A 462 30.91 -13.21 -4.19
C PHE A 462 31.52 -13.06 -2.81
N VAL A 463 30.69 -12.87 -1.80
CA VAL A 463 31.08 -12.72 -0.39
C VAL A 463 30.38 -13.78 0.47
N ASP A 464 30.92 -14.09 1.64
CA ASP A 464 30.27 -14.92 2.66
C ASP A 464 29.19 -14.12 3.45
N PRO A 465 28.52 -14.71 4.46
CA PRO A 465 27.54 -13.99 5.26
C PRO A 465 28.09 -12.78 6.05
N ASP A 466 29.37 -12.82 6.40
CA ASP A 466 30.02 -11.77 7.18
C ASP A 466 30.52 -10.62 6.28
N GLY A 467 30.51 -10.82 4.95
CA GLY A 467 30.90 -9.81 3.95
C GLY A 467 32.27 -10.08 3.35
N ASP A 468 33.00 -11.07 3.81
CA ASP A 468 34.35 -11.39 3.33
C ASP A 468 34.33 -11.99 1.92
N PRO A 469 35.32 -11.64 1.07
CA PRO A 469 35.41 -12.15 -0.28
C PRO A 469 35.58 -13.67 -0.30
N LEU A 470 34.70 -14.38 -1.02
CA LEU A 470 34.81 -15.82 -1.23
C LEU A 470 36.01 -16.15 -2.14
N ALA A 471 36.79 -17.21 -1.77
CA ALA A 471 37.88 -17.75 -2.59
C ALA A 471 37.42 -18.16 -4.01
N SER A 472 36.13 -18.46 -4.19
CA SER A 472 35.50 -18.74 -5.47
C SER A 472 34.03 -18.34 -5.43
N THR A 473 33.53 -17.79 -6.54
CA THR A 473 32.10 -17.43 -6.67
C THR A 473 31.20 -18.65 -6.43
N ARG A 474 30.27 -18.52 -5.49
CA ARG A 474 29.21 -19.51 -5.27
C ARG A 474 28.10 -19.29 -6.29
N VAL A 475 27.67 -20.33 -6.98
CA VAL A 475 26.58 -20.28 -7.96
C VAL A 475 25.49 -21.25 -7.58
N THR A 476 24.27 -20.74 -7.38
CA THR A 476 23.06 -21.55 -7.21
C THR A 476 22.13 -21.34 -8.41
N SER A 477 21.40 -22.39 -8.80
CA SER A 477 20.47 -22.32 -9.92
C SER A 477 19.28 -23.24 -9.67
N ASP A 478 18.11 -22.66 -9.40
CA ASP A 478 16.94 -23.39 -8.96
C ASP A 478 15.72 -23.04 -9.77
N LYS A 479 14.82 -24.03 -9.89
CA LYS A 479 13.54 -23.91 -10.56
C LYS A 479 12.43 -24.35 -9.64
N PHE A 480 11.53 -23.42 -9.32
CA PHE A 480 10.39 -23.64 -8.46
C PHE A 480 9.11 -23.60 -9.27
N THR A 481 8.20 -24.54 -9.01
CA THR A 481 6.91 -24.64 -9.71
C THR A 481 5.79 -24.67 -8.69
N TYR A 482 4.79 -23.80 -8.90
CA TYR A 482 3.67 -23.62 -8.01
C TYR A 482 2.36 -23.80 -8.77
N ASN A 483 1.42 -24.53 -8.18
CA ASN A 483 0.08 -24.74 -8.70
C ASN A 483 -0.93 -24.43 -7.61
N SER A 484 -2.03 -23.78 -7.96
CA SER A 484 -3.11 -23.53 -7.00
C SER A 484 -4.45 -23.44 -7.73
N PHE A 485 -5.48 -24.04 -7.14
CA PHE A 485 -6.87 -23.81 -7.50
C PHE A 485 -7.52 -22.94 -6.42
N ASN A 486 -8.11 -21.84 -6.83
CA ASN A 486 -8.67 -20.80 -5.95
C ASN A 486 -10.18 -20.69 -6.21
N PRO A 487 -11.03 -21.33 -5.41
CA PRO A 487 -12.48 -21.20 -5.49
C PRO A 487 -12.99 -19.99 -4.70
N SER A 488 -14.16 -19.48 -5.09
CA SER A 488 -14.93 -18.51 -4.31
C SER A 488 -16.43 -18.73 -4.54
N VAL A 489 -17.21 -18.53 -3.49
CA VAL A 489 -18.67 -18.50 -3.54
C VAL A 489 -19.21 -17.39 -2.67
N GLY A 490 -20.16 -16.64 -3.21
CA GLY A 490 -20.80 -15.55 -2.50
C GLY A 490 -22.29 -15.46 -2.80
N ILE A 491 -23.03 -14.91 -1.86
CA ILE A 491 -24.46 -14.67 -1.98
C ILE A 491 -24.77 -13.22 -1.56
N THR A 492 -25.61 -12.57 -2.32
CA THR A 492 -26.21 -11.28 -1.97
C THR A 492 -27.72 -11.42 -1.94
N TYR A 493 -28.34 -10.98 -0.84
CA TYR A 493 -29.77 -10.96 -0.64
C TYR A 493 -30.28 -9.54 -0.43
N LYS A 494 -31.25 -9.12 -1.20
CA LYS A 494 -31.91 -7.80 -1.15
C LYS A 494 -33.33 -7.95 -0.63
N PRO A 495 -33.58 -7.94 0.70
CA PRO A 495 -34.95 -8.03 1.24
C PRO A 495 -35.84 -6.93 0.70
N ILE A 496 -35.29 -5.72 0.57
CA ILE A 496 -35.85 -4.55 -0.10
C ILE A 496 -34.77 -3.89 -0.98
N GLN A 497 -35.16 -3.05 -1.92
CA GLN A 497 -34.20 -2.43 -2.87
C GLN A 497 -33.11 -1.59 -2.23
N THR A 498 -33.37 -1.03 -1.04
CA THR A 498 -32.44 -0.15 -0.33
C THR A 498 -31.50 -0.90 0.62
N ILE A 499 -31.69 -2.21 0.84
CA ILE A 499 -30.87 -3.03 1.72
C ILE A 499 -30.30 -4.22 0.95
N SER A 500 -28.97 -4.37 1.00
CA SER A 500 -28.25 -5.54 0.54
C SER A 500 -27.51 -6.20 1.70
N VAL A 501 -27.73 -7.48 1.93
CA VAL A 501 -26.94 -8.31 2.84
C VAL A 501 -26.13 -9.27 1.99
N PHE A 502 -24.87 -9.40 2.29
CA PHE A 502 -23.97 -10.25 1.50
C PHE A 502 -23.06 -11.09 2.37
N THR A 503 -22.64 -12.22 1.82
CA THR A 503 -21.54 -13.03 2.37
C THR A 503 -20.74 -13.66 1.23
N ASN A 504 -19.43 -13.78 1.44
CA ASN A 504 -18.50 -14.38 0.48
C ASN A 504 -17.44 -15.18 1.21
N ILE A 505 -17.13 -16.36 0.70
CA ILE A 505 -15.94 -17.14 1.08
C ILE A 505 -15.11 -17.38 -0.17
N GLY A 506 -13.80 -17.14 -0.08
CA GLY A 506 -12.89 -17.31 -1.21
C GLY A 506 -11.49 -17.71 -0.77
N GLN A 507 -10.75 -18.30 -1.70
CA GLN A 507 -9.34 -18.64 -1.55
C GLN A 507 -8.52 -17.90 -2.61
N SER A 508 -7.31 -17.49 -2.23
CA SER A 508 -6.29 -16.96 -3.13
C SER A 508 -4.92 -17.51 -2.76
N ASN A 509 -3.95 -17.36 -3.66
CA ASN A 509 -2.59 -17.78 -3.41
C ASN A 509 -1.58 -16.69 -3.77
N ARG A 510 -0.43 -16.74 -3.11
CA ARG A 510 0.74 -15.92 -3.39
C ARG A 510 1.95 -16.80 -3.61
N VAL A 511 2.62 -16.60 -4.74
CA VAL A 511 3.85 -17.29 -5.10
C VAL A 511 5.04 -16.50 -4.54
N PRO A 512 6.07 -17.16 -3.96
CA PRO A 512 7.30 -16.50 -3.57
C PRO A 512 7.96 -15.78 -4.73
N THR A 513 8.53 -14.61 -4.46
CA THR A 513 9.23 -13.76 -5.44
C THR A 513 10.70 -14.20 -5.62
N SER A 514 11.33 -13.69 -6.68
CA SER A 514 12.77 -13.99 -6.92
C SER A 514 13.69 -13.54 -5.78
N ILE A 515 13.37 -12.40 -5.13
CA ILE A 515 14.16 -11.93 -3.98
C ILE A 515 13.94 -12.81 -2.75
N GLU A 516 12.71 -13.25 -2.47
CA GLU A 516 12.42 -14.12 -1.33
C GLU A 516 13.09 -15.49 -1.49
N LEU A 517 13.04 -16.05 -2.69
CA LEU A 517 13.73 -17.31 -2.99
C LEU A 517 15.26 -17.15 -3.01
N GLY A 518 15.80 -15.98 -3.36
CA GLY A 518 17.24 -15.69 -3.31
C GLY A 518 17.75 -15.37 -1.90
N CYS A 519 16.91 -15.43 -0.88
CA CYS A 519 17.25 -15.13 0.50
C CYS A 519 16.45 -16.01 1.47
N ALA A 520 16.50 -17.33 1.29
CA ALA A 520 15.70 -18.25 2.10
C ALA A 520 16.54 -19.28 2.88
N ASP A 521 17.87 -19.34 2.71
CA ASP A 521 18.74 -20.30 3.39
C ASP A 521 19.14 -19.80 4.80
N PRO A 522 18.71 -20.47 5.87
CA PRO A 522 19.10 -20.08 7.23
C PRO A 522 20.61 -20.27 7.51
N SER A 523 21.31 -21.14 6.76
CA SER A 523 22.75 -21.33 6.89
C SER A 523 23.57 -20.24 6.22
N TYR A 524 22.91 -19.47 5.35
CA TYR A 524 23.48 -18.35 4.61
C TYR A 524 22.49 -17.19 4.62
N PRO A 525 22.35 -16.50 5.76
CA PRO A 525 21.48 -15.35 5.86
C PRO A 525 21.95 -14.23 4.92
N CYS A 526 21.04 -13.43 4.45
CA CYS A 526 21.32 -12.31 3.56
C CYS A 526 21.02 -10.97 4.23
N ARG A 527 21.73 -9.92 3.83
CA ARG A 527 21.44 -8.54 4.22
C ARG A 527 20.56 -7.91 3.14
N LEU A 528 19.29 -7.68 3.43
CA LEU A 528 18.39 -7.04 2.48
C LEU A 528 18.43 -5.51 2.60
N PRO A 529 18.47 -4.80 1.46
CA PRO A 529 18.39 -5.31 0.08
C PRO A 529 19.75 -5.64 -0.55
N THR A 530 20.85 -5.66 0.16
CA THR A 530 22.20 -5.61 -0.38
C THR A 530 22.86 -6.98 -0.61
N GLY A 531 22.61 -7.99 0.24
CA GLY A 531 23.22 -9.32 0.11
C GLY A 531 22.17 -10.41 -0.12
N LEU A 532 22.25 -11.18 -1.22
CA LEU A 532 21.46 -12.39 -1.47
C LEU A 532 22.35 -13.61 -1.38
N GLN A 533 21.94 -14.67 -0.66
CA GLN A 533 22.83 -15.81 -0.42
C GLN A 533 22.15 -17.10 -0.85
N ALA A 534 21.29 -17.75 -0.86
CA ALA A 534 20.87 -19.02 -1.45
C ALA A 534 19.49 -19.58 -1.02
N ASP A 535 19.05 -20.69 -1.67
CA ASP A 535 17.66 -21.05 -1.82
C ASP A 535 17.22 -22.38 -1.19
N PRO A 536 16.57 -22.48 -0.01
CA PRO A 536 15.59 -23.53 0.21
C PRO A 536 14.24 -23.17 -0.40
N TYR A 537 13.45 -24.22 -0.69
CA TYR A 537 12.10 -24.10 -1.22
C TYR A 537 11.17 -23.39 -0.23
N LEU A 538 10.62 -22.25 -0.63
CA LEU A 538 9.50 -21.60 0.06
C LEU A 538 8.18 -22.12 -0.51
N LYS A 539 7.25 -22.48 0.36
CA LYS A 539 5.88 -22.79 -0.02
C LYS A 539 5.13 -21.53 -0.43
N GLN A 540 4.20 -21.67 -1.36
CA GLN A 540 3.26 -20.60 -1.64
C GLN A 540 2.34 -20.32 -0.46
N VAL A 541 1.98 -19.05 -0.24
CA VAL A 541 0.99 -18.65 0.76
C VAL A 541 -0.41 -18.93 0.23
N ILE A 542 -1.26 -19.53 1.04
CA ILE A 542 -2.68 -19.72 0.74
C ILE A 542 -3.50 -18.91 1.74
N ALA A 543 -4.33 -17.99 1.24
CA ALA A 543 -5.28 -17.22 2.06
C ALA A 543 -6.70 -17.69 1.84
N GLN A 544 -7.44 -17.89 2.93
CA GLN A 544 -8.88 -18.14 2.92
C GLN A 544 -9.57 -16.99 3.65
N THR A 545 -10.51 -16.34 2.95
CA THR A 545 -11.21 -15.16 3.46
C THR A 545 -12.71 -15.40 3.48
N LEU A 546 -13.32 -15.13 4.64
CA LEU A 546 -14.77 -14.99 4.82
C LEU A 546 -15.08 -13.52 5.06
N GLU A 547 -16.03 -12.98 4.30
CA GLU A 547 -16.57 -11.64 4.49
C GLU A 547 -18.10 -11.71 4.52
N THR A 548 -18.72 -10.96 5.42
CA THR A 548 -20.16 -10.75 5.47
C THR A 548 -20.47 -9.29 5.75
N GLY A 549 -21.55 -8.77 5.22
CA GLY A 549 -21.86 -7.36 5.43
C GLY A 549 -23.27 -6.97 5.04
N LEU A 550 -23.53 -5.70 5.30
CA LEU A 550 -24.79 -5.02 5.06
C LEU A 550 -24.51 -3.68 4.37
N ARG A 551 -25.25 -3.37 3.31
CA ARG A 551 -25.34 -2.03 2.73
C ARG A 551 -26.77 -1.55 2.87
N TRP A 552 -26.95 -0.38 3.45
CA TRP A 552 -28.25 0.24 3.64
C TRP A 552 -28.24 1.66 3.09
N GLN A 553 -28.95 1.86 1.98
CA GLN A 553 -29.23 3.16 1.41
C GLN A 553 -30.43 3.76 2.10
N LEU A 554 -30.22 4.74 2.97
CA LEU A 554 -31.27 5.40 3.76
C LEU A 554 -32.05 6.43 2.91
N SER A 555 -31.35 7.12 2.03
CA SER A 555 -31.89 8.09 1.05
C SER A 555 -30.94 8.17 -0.16
N SER A 556 -31.23 9.00 -1.15
CA SER A 556 -30.30 9.28 -2.26
C SER A 556 -28.91 9.72 -1.79
N ASP A 557 -28.86 10.43 -0.67
CA ASP A 557 -27.68 11.14 -0.18
C ASP A 557 -27.16 10.61 1.17
N SER A 558 -27.76 9.53 1.70
CA SER A 558 -27.40 8.98 3.00
C SER A 558 -27.38 7.47 2.97
N GLY A 559 -26.37 6.88 3.59
CA GLY A 559 -26.23 5.42 3.66
C GLY A 559 -25.25 4.95 4.72
N VAL A 560 -25.35 3.67 5.02
CA VAL A 560 -24.47 2.95 5.95
C VAL A 560 -24.03 1.64 5.31
N SER A 561 -22.74 1.34 5.43
CA SER A 561 -22.18 0.02 5.06
C SER A 561 -21.41 -0.54 6.26
N VAL A 562 -21.59 -1.83 6.49
CA VAL A 562 -20.85 -2.59 7.51
C VAL A 562 -20.35 -3.87 6.87
N ALA A 563 -19.06 -4.14 7.01
CA ALA A 563 -18.45 -5.40 6.61
C ALA A 563 -17.66 -6.00 7.77
N ILE A 564 -17.81 -7.29 7.98
CA ILE A 564 -17.05 -8.08 8.96
C ILE A 564 -16.29 -9.13 8.16
N TYR A 565 -15.01 -9.26 8.42
CA TYR A 565 -14.15 -10.15 7.66
C TYR A 565 -13.19 -10.94 8.55
N ARG A 566 -12.79 -12.12 8.07
CA ARG A 566 -11.72 -12.93 8.62
C ARG A 566 -10.95 -13.59 7.49
N SER A 567 -9.65 -13.40 7.47
CA SER A 567 -8.72 -14.01 6.54
C SER A 567 -7.64 -14.77 7.31
N GLU A 568 -7.42 -16.03 6.94
CA GLU A 568 -6.34 -16.86 7.48
C GLU A 568 -5.34 -17.16 6.35
N ASN A 569 -4.07 -16.84 6.58
CA ASN A 569 -2.97 -17.21 5.71
C ASN A 569 -2.30 -18.46 6.27
N LYS A 570 -2.12 -19.45 5.42
CA LYS A 570 -1.31 -20.65 5.67
C LYS A 570 0.02 -20.51 4.94
N ASP A 571 1.11 -20.96 5.61
CA ASP A 571 2.47 -20.85 5.12
C ASP A 571 2.86 -19.41 4.74
N ASP A 572 2.47 -18.42 5.59
CA ASP A 572 2.78 -16.99 5.36
C ASP A 572 4.30 -16.77 5.29
N ILE A 573 4.78 -15.88 4.42
CA ILE A 573 6.22 -15.66 4.23
C ILE A 573 6.64 -14.46 5.06
N LEU A 574 7.60 -14.67 5.96
CA LEU A 574 8.16 -13.65 6.83
C LEU A 574 9.68 -13.58 6.66
N PHE A 575 10.22 -12.37 6.75
CA PHE A 575 11.67 -12.17 6.90
C PHE A 575 12.04 -12.37 8.37
N ARG A 576 13.00 -13.25 8.64
CA ARG A 576 13.55 -13.52 9.96
C ARG A 576 14.97 -12.98 10.01
N ALA A 577 15.21 -11.93 10.74
CA ALA A 577 16.56 -11.47 11.03
C ALA A 577 17.29 -12.50 11.91
N VAL A 578 18.59 -12.64 11.76
CA VAL A 578 19.45 -13.55 12.57
C VAL A 578 20.47 -12.79 13.39
N ASN A 579 20.66 -11.50 13.13
CA ASN A 579 21.51 -10.63 13.92
C ASN A 579 21.07 -9.16 13.83
N SER A 580 21.70 -8.32 14.62
CA SER A 580 21.47 -6.88 14.70
C SER A 580 21.89 -6.10 13.45
N GLN A 581 22.76 -6.66 12.64
CA GLN A 581 23.27 -6.04 11.39
C GLN A 581 22.29 -6.19 10.21
N GLY A 582 21.07 -6.69 10.45
CA GLY A 582 20.05 -6.85 9.42
C GLY A 582 20.21 -8.09 8.54
N LEU A 583 21.11 -8.99 8.89
CA LEU A 583 21.19 -10.32 8.29
C LEU A 583 19.94 -11.13 8.63
N GLY A 584 19.41 -11.85 7.66
CA GLY A 584 18.22 -12.65 7.86
C GLY A 584 17.89 -13.52 6.63
N TYR A 585 16.75 -14.16 6.69
CA TYR A 585 16.25 -14.99 5.61
C TYR A 585 14.73 -15.03 5.59
N PHE A 586 14.14 -15.30 4.42
CA PHE A 586 12.71 -15.57 4.32
C PHE A 586 12.39 -17.00 4.71
N SER A 587 11.33 -17.16 5.46
CA SER A 587 10.81 -18.48 5.82
C SER A 587 9.29 -18.48 5.88
N ASN A 588 8.69 -19.67 5.72
CA ASN A 588 7.26 -19.82 5.92
C ASN A 588 6.93 -19.84 7.42
N PHE A 589 5.96 -19.03 7.81
CA PHE A 589 5.31 -19.10 9.12
C PHE A 589 3.97 -19.86 8.97
N SER A 590 3.68 -20.79 9.85
CA SER A 590 2.60 -21.74 9.65
C SER A 590 1.24 -21.06 9.40
N ARG A 591 0.79 -20.17 10.32
CA ARG A 591 -0.49 -19.47 10.16
C ARG A 591 -0.48 -18.07 10.74
N THR A 592 -1.05 -17.13 9.97
CA THR A 592 -1.41 -15.78 10.44
C THR A 592 -2.88 -15.50 10.18
N ARG A 593 -3.48 -14.61 10.96
CA ARG A 593 -4.89 -14.23 10.85
C ARG A 593 -5.04 -12.73 10.83
N ARG A 594 -5.96 -12.24 10.00
CA ARG A 594 -6.43 -10.86 9.96
C ARG A 594 -7.94 -10.89 10.00
N GLN A 595 -8.54 -10.28 11.02
CA GLN A 595 -9.99 -10.20 11.17
C GLN A 595 -10.39 -8.80 11.64
N GLY A 596 -11.60 -8.37 11.29
CA GLY A 596 -12.00 -7.04 11.66
C GLY A 596 -13.38 -6.66 11.20
N THR A 597 -13.69 -5.38 11.39
CA THR A 597 -14.95 -4.76 11.02
C THR A 597 -14.70 -3.41 10.41
N ASP A 598 -15.30 -3.17 9.27
CA ASP A 598 -15.27 -1.91 8.54
C ASP A 598 -16.67 -1.30 8.52
N ILE A 599 -16.79 -0.02 8.89
CA ILE A 599 -18.06 0.72 8.93
C ILE A 599 -17.89 2.03 8.19
N THR A 600 -18.81 2.34 7.28
CA THR A 600 -18.95 3.64 6.65
C THR A 600 -20.36 4.16 6.86
N ALA A 601 -20.49 5.41 7.29
CA ALA A 601 -21.74 6.16 7.29
C ALA A 601 -21.52 7.50 6.59
N TYR A 602 -22.46 7.88 5.73
CA TYR A 602 -22.41 9.17 5.04
C TYR A 602 -23.80 9.79 4.94
N THR A 603 -23.83 11.11 4.93
CA THR A 603 -25.06 11.88 4.74
C THR A 603 -24.77 13.27 4.18
N VAL A 604 -25.73 13.82 3.44
CA VAL A 604 -25.71 15.22 3.00
C VAL A 604 -26.89 15.94 3.66
N LEU A 605 -26.59 16.94 4.46
CA LEU A 605 -27.55 17.79 5.19
C LEU A 605 -27.51 19.19 4.57
N ASN A 606 -28.40 19.49 3.64
CA ASN A 606 -28.41 20.75 2.88
C ASN A 606 -27.04 21.02 2.19
N SER A 607 -26.26 21.95 2.78
CA SER A 607 -24.94 22.34 2.27
C SER A 607 -23.76 21.62 2.93
N LEU A 608 -24.00 20.70 3.89
CA LEU A 608 -22.99 19.98 4.65
C LEU A 608 -22.99 18.50 4.28
N SER A 609 -21.87 18.01 3.74
CA SER A 609 -21.63 16.57 3.52
C SER A 609 -20.80 16.02 4.66
N LEU A 610 -21.26 14.96 5.28
CA LEU A 610 -20.57 14.25 6.36
C LEU A 610 -20.27 12.80 5.95
N ARG A 611 -19.05 12.34 6.24
CA ARG A 611 -18.68 10.92 6.13
C ARG A 611 -17.87 10.52 7.35
N VAL A 612 -18.26 9.41 7.96
CA VAL A 612 -17.53 8.79 9.07
C VAL A 612 -17.17 7.37 8.65
N THR A 613 -15.91 7.01 8.82
CA THR A 613 -15.45 5.64 8.63
C THR A 613 -14.74 5.15 9.88
N TYR A 614 -14.97 3.89 10.20
CA TYR A 614 -14.32 3.20 11.31
C TYR A 614 -13.84 1.83 10.85
N SER A 615 -12.57 1.53 11.12
CA SER A 615 -11.98 0.20 10.89
C SER A 615 -11.45 -0.35 12.19
N TYR A 616 -11.85 -1.57 12.50
CA TYR A 616 -11.23 -2.42 13.52
C TYR A 616 -10.45 -3.53 12.85
N LEU A 617 -9.20 -3.73 13.25
CA LEU A 617 -8.32 -4.79 12.75
C LEU A 617 -7.67 -5.53 13.92
N ASP A 618 -7.83 -6.84 13.92
CA ASP A 618 -7.09 -7.77 14.76
C ASP A 618 -6.22 -8.67 13.89
N ALA A 619 -4.93 -8.35 13.80
CA ALA A 619 -3.93 -9.09 13.03
C ALA A 619 -2.99 -9.83 13.98
N THR A 620 -2.96 -11.17 13.89
CA THR A 620 -2.28 -12.03 14.87
C THR A 620 -1.61 -13.23 14.25
N TYR A 621 -0.53 -13.68 14.88
CA TYR A 621 0.05 -14.99 14.66
C TYR A 621 -0.87 -16.05 15.28
N GLN A 622 -0.98 -17.23 14.66
CA GLN A 622 -1.89 -18.29 15.10
C GLN A 622 -1.16 -19.57 15.55
N ASP A 623 0.14 -19.62 15.35
CA ASP A 623 1.01 -20.70 15.80
C ASP A 623 2.20 -20.12 16.57
N SER A 624 2.90 -20.98 17.33
CA SER A 624 4.12 -20.61 18.03
C SER A 624 5.30 -20.59 17.07
N GLY A 625 6.27 -19.74 17.33
CA GLY A 625 7.49 -19.61 16.56
C GLY A 625 8.43 -18.59 17.17
N THR A 626 9.57 -18.40 16.55
CA THR A 626 10.56 -17.39 16.94
C THR A 626 10.76 -16.43 15.81
N LEU A 627 10.77 -15.13 16.13
CA LEU A 627 11.27 -14.04 15.28
C LEU A 627 12.52 -13.47 15.96
N PHE A 628 13.33 -12.75 15.20
CA PHE A 628 14.47 -12.04 15.76
C PHE A 628 14.19 -10.54 15.82
N GLY A 629 14.46 -9.90 16.95
CA GLY A 629 14.15 -8.49 17.24
C GLY A 629 15.35 -7.56 17.20
N GLY A 630 16.36 -7.90 16.40
CA GLY A 630 17.60 -7.11 16.27
C GLY A 630 18.71 -7.53 17.24
N GLU A 631 18.39 -7.91 18.49
CA GLU A 631 19.36 -8.33 19.51
C GLU A 631 18.92 -9.56 20.30
N ARG A 632 17.70 -9.99 20.10
CA ARG A 632 17.12 -11.11 20.85
C ARG A 632 16.11 -11.88 20.04
N ASP A 633 15.94 -13.12 20.40
CA ASP A 633 14.82 -13.96 19.95
C ASP A 633 13.50 -13.49 20.58
N ILE A 634 12.51 -13.33 19.73
CA ILE A 634 11.15 -12.98 20.13
C ILE A 634 10.29 -14.23 20.09
N THR A 635 9.76 -14.63 21.22
CA THR A 635 8.85 -15.76 21.29
C THR A 635 7.46 -15.34 20.85
N ILE A 636 7.02 -15.90 19.72
CA ILE A 636 5.68 -15.76 19.20
C ILE A 636 4.79 -16.88 19.72
N THR A 637 3.63 -16.51 20.23
CA THR A 637 2.59 -17.45 20.66
C THR A 637 1.26 -17.14 19.93
N PRO A 638 0.33 -18.11 19.85
CA PRO A 638 -0.97 -17.87 19.26
C PRO A 638 -1.67 -16.66 19.91
N GLY A 639 -2.01 -15.66 19.11
CA GLY A 639 -2.58 -14.38 19.57
C GLY A 639 -1.60 -13.21 19.66
N SER A 640 -0.27 -13.44 19.54
CA SER A 640 0.72 -12.37 19.42
C SER A 640 0.37 -11.48 18.24
N LYS A 641 0.47 -10.14 18.42
CA LYS A 641 0.09 -9.15 17.40
C LYS A 641 1.13 -9.05 16.30
N ILE A 642 0.67 -8.91 15.06
CA ILE A 642 1.53 -8.54 13.94
C ILE A 642 1.85 -7.05 14.08
N ALA A 643 3.14 -6.70 14.05
CA ALA A 643 3.62 -5.34 14.25
C ALA A 643 3.21 -4.37 13.12
N GLY A 644 3.25 -3.05 13.43
CA GLY A 644 3.05 -1.98 12.46
C GLY A 644 1.59 -1.74 12.04
N LEU A 645 0.62 -2.37 12.72
CA LEU A 645 -0.81 -2.32 12.37
C LEU A 645 -1.63 -1.76 13.54
N PRO A 646 -2.30 -0.59 13.36
CA PRO A 646 -3.20 -0.06 14.39
C PRO A 646 -4.50 -0.89 14.45
N ALA A 647 -4.96 -1.19 15.67
CA ALA A 647 -6.20 -1.94 15.88
C ALA A 647 -7.46 -1.11 15.54
N HIS A 648 -7.42 0.19 15.75
CA HIS A 648 -8.55 1.08 15.49
C HIS A 648 -8.13 2.27 14.64
N THR A 649 -8.91 2.56 13.60
CA THR A 649 -8.74 3.75 12.78
C THR A 649 -10.10 4.41 12.56
N VAL A 650 -10.19 5.70 12.86
CA VAL A 650 -11.38 6.54 12.62
C VAL A 650 -11.03 7.63 11.65
N ARG A 651 -11.90 7.88 10.66
CA ARG A 651 -11.83 9.04 9.77
C ARG A 651 -13.16 9.76 9.76
N ILE A 652 -13.11 11.07 9.85
CA ILE A 652 -14.29 11.93 9.78
C ILE A 652 -14.00 12.99 8.72
N HIS A 653 -14.90 13.14 7.78
CA HIS A 653 -14.86 14.18 6.75
C HIS A 653 -16.13 15.02 6.83
N ALA A 654 -15.97 16.33 6.82
CA ALA A 654 -17.04 17.30 6.78
C ALA A 654 -16.73 18.34 5.71
N ASP A 655 -17.57 18.44 4.69
CA ASP A 655 -17.45 19.40 3.59
C ASP A 655 -18.69 20.30 3.58
N TRP A 656 -18.47 21.57 3.81
CA TRP A 656 -19.51 22.58 3.86
C TRP A 656 -19.43 23.51 2.65
N ARG A 657 -20.50 23.54 1.86
CA ARG A 657 -20.68 24.54 0.80
C ARG A 657 -21.06 25.88 1.45
N ALA A 658 -20.05 26.65 1.88
CA ALA A 658 -20.22 27.90 2.59
C ALA A 658 -20.87 28.98 1.71
N MET A 659 -20.59 28.96 0.39
CA MET A 659 -21.14 29.84 -0.65
C MET A 659 -21.32 29.03 -1.95
N PRO A 660 -22.09 29.54 -2.94
CA PRO A 660 -22.30 28.83 -4.21
C PRO A 660 -21.01 28.40 -4.93
N LYS A 661 -19.91 29.15 -4.75
CA LYS A 661 -18.59 28.91 -5.36
C LYS A 661 -17.51 28.47 -4.39
N MET A 662 -17.83 28.29 -3.10
CA MET A 662 -16.83 28.00 -2.07
C MET A 662 -17.22 26.80 -1.22
N THR A 663 -16.37 25.80 -1.20
CA THR A 663 -16.46 24.66 -0.29
C THR A 663 -15.30 24.71 0.71
N MET A 664 -15.60 24.59 1.98
CA MET A 664 -14.63 24.45 3.06
C MET A 664 -14.80 23.09 3.70
N GLY A 665 -13.70 22.45 4.03
CA GLY A 665 -13.77 21.12 4.62
C GLY A 665 -12.78 20.90 5.74
N ALA A 666 -13.12 19.95 6.60
CA ALA A 666 -12.30 19.46 7.68
C ALA A 666 -12.23 17.94 7.63
N SER A 667 -11.07 17.38 7.89
CA SER A 667 -10.92 15.93 8.06
C SER A 667 -10.11 15.58 9.29
N VAL A 668 -10.57 14.57 10.03
CA VAL A 668 -9.88 14.01 11.18
C VAL A 668 -9.47 12.58 10.84
N LEU A 669 -8.20 12.25 11.10
CA LEU A 669 -7.67 10.89 11.11
C LEU A 669 -7.21 10.58 12.53
N ALA A 670 -7.76 9.53 13.15
CA ALA A 670 -7.34 9.05 14.44
C ALA A 670 -7.02 7.55 14.40
N THR A 671 -5.89 7.17 14.99
CA THR A 671 -5.43 5.78 15.06
C THR A 671 -5.11 5.39 16.51
N SER A 672 -5.30 4.13 16.84
CA SER A 672 -4.81 3.57 18.11
C SER A 672 -3.29 3.38 18.08
N SER A 673 -2.71 3.07 19.24
CA SER A 673 -1.33 2.58 19.34
C SER A 673 -1.14 1.29 18.54
N LEU A 674 0.09 1.03 18.13
CA LEU A 674 0.49 -0.19 17.42
C LEU A 674 1.73 -0.83 18.05
N THR A 675 1.89 -2.12 17.82
CA THR A 675 3.03 -2.90 18.28
C THR A 675 4.26 -2.57 17.43
N THR A 676 5.39 -2.35 18.08
CA THR A 676 6.70 -2.15 17.44
C THR A 676 7.22 -3.48 16.92
N GLN A 677 7.72 -3.52 15.69
CA GLN A 677 8.40 -4.68 15.13
C GLN A 677 9.64 -4.99 15.97
N GLY A 678 9.86 -6.25 16.27
CA GLY A 678 10.94 -6.65 17.15
C GLY A 678 10.58 -6.61 18.65
N ASN A 679 9.29 -6.37 18.96
CA ASN A 679 8.74 -6.41 20.33
C ASN A 679 7.31 -6.99 20.35
N GLU A 680 7.06 -8.01 19.55
CA GLU A 680 5.74 -8.66 19.44
C GLU A 680 5.37 -9.45 20.70
N ASP A 681 6.35 -9.86 21.50
CA ASP A 681 6.16 -10.50 22.82
C ASP A 681 5.92 -9.49 23.96
N GLY A 682 6.19 -8.20 23.71
CA GLY A 682 6.02 -7.12 24.68
C GLY A 682 7.17 -7.03 25.71
N LEU A 683 8.25 -7.78 25.51
CA LEU A 683 9.47 -7.72 26.32
C LEU A 683 10.48 -6.79 25.64
N ILE A 684 11.22 -6.00 26.43
CA ILE A 684 12.24 -5.09 25.94
C ILE A 684 13.55 -5.40 26.64
N GLY A 685 14.64 -5.43 25.86
CA GLY A 685 15.99 -5.66 26.33
C GLY A 685 16.49 -7.08 26.17
N PRO A 686 17.83 -7.26 26.14
CA PRO A 686 18.47 -8.56 25.92
C PRO A 686 18.21 -9.59 27.03
N ASP A 687 17.81 -9.16 28.23
CA ASP A 687 17.71 -10.00 29.41
C ASP A 687 16.28 -10.36 29.84
N ASN A 688 15.26 -10.19 28.97
CA ASN A 688 13.85 -10.35 29.35
C ASN A 688 13.45 -9.47 30.56
N SER A 689 14.19 -8.40 30.84
CA SER A 689 13.85 -7.48 31.91
C SER A 689 12.53 -6.79 31.56
N GLU A 690 11.59 -6.78 32.51
CA GLU A 690 10.30 -6.07 32.39
C GLU A 690 10.52 -4.54 32.37
N VAL A 691 11.12 -4.01 31.31
CA VAL A 691 11.01 -2.60 31.03
C VAL A 691 9.57 -2.34 30.61
N THR A 692 8.91 -1.40 31.27
CA THR A 692 7.47 -1.17 31.13
C THR A 692 7.05 -1.16 29.65
N ALA A 693 6.32 -2.19 29.24
CA ALA A 693 5.83 -2.44 27.88
C ALA A 693 5.11 -1.23 27.22
N ALA A 694 4.80 -0.20 27.99
CA ALA A 694 4.18 1.03 27.55
C ALA A 694 5.05 1.88 26.61
N ASN A 695 6.37 1.88 26.79
CA ASN A 695 7.26 2.76 26.00
C ASN A 695 7.73 2.13 24.67
N ALA A 696 7.59 0.82 24.50
CA ALA A 696 7.95 0.15 23.27
C ALA A 696 6.85 0.17 22.19
N LYS A 697 5.64 0.61 22.52
CA LYS A 697 4.57 0.79 21.54
C LYS A 697 4.65 2.17 20.89
N ILE A 698 4.30 2.23 19.61
CA ILE A 698 4.02 3.48 18.94
C ILE A 698 2.68 4.00 19.45
N LYS A 699 2.66 5.26 19.89
CA LYS A 699 1.46 5.89 20.45
C LYS A 699 0.41 6.13 19.35
N GLY A 700 -0.87 5.99 19.72
CA GLY A 700 -1.96 6.45 18.86
C GLY A 700 -1.96 7.98 18.74
N TYR A 701 -2.48 8.47 17.62
CA TYR A 701 -2.54 9.91 17.34
C TYR A 701 -3.85 10.32 16.67
N ALA A 702 -4.13 11.63 16.68
CA ALA A 702 -5.22 12.23 15.93
C ALA A 702 -4.71 13.49 15.20
N LEU A 703 -5.05 13.60 13.91
CA LEU A 703 -4.67 14.70 13.04
C LEU A 703 -5.91 15.40 12.52
N LEU A 704 -5.94 16.73 12.64
CA LEU A 704 -6.92 17.58 11.97
C LEU A 704 -6.29 18.20 10.73
N ASN A 705 -6.99 18.10 9.59
CA ASN A 705 -6.64 18.79 8.35
C ASN A 705 -7.81 19.68 7.93
N LEU A 706 -7.51 20.83 7.34
CA LEU A 706 -8.48 21.76 6.79
C LEU A 706 -8.21 21.97 5.31
N HIS A 707 -9.26 22.16 4.52
CA HIS A 707 -9.13 22.51 3.11
C HIS A 707 -10.22 23.49 2.68
N ALA A 708 -9.95 24.21 1.61
CA ALA A 708 -10.90 25.10 0.96
C ALA A 708 -10.72 25.05 -0.55
N ASN A 709 -11.84 25.09 -1.28
CA ASN A 709 -11.90 25.15 -2.74
C ASN A 709 -12.78 26.34 -3.13
N TYR A 710 -12.31 27.16 -4.06
CA TYR A 710 -13.03 28.33 -4.57
C TYR A 710 -13.05 28.30 -6.09
N GLU A 711 -14.22 28.18 -6.68
CA GLU A 711 -14.47 28.29 -8.12
C GLU A 711 -14.60 29.75 -8.49
N ALA A 712 -13.53 30.39 -8.98
CA ALA A 712 -13.48 31.81 -9.29
C ALA A 712 -14.32 32.16 -10.53
N GLU A 713 -14.05 31.41 -11.63
CA GLU A 713 -14.73 31.52 -12.91
C GLU A 713 -14.96 30.11 -13.47
N LYS A 714 -15.76 30.03 -14.55
CA LYS A 714 -15.97 28.73 -15.19
C LYS A 714 -14.64 28.11 -15.60
N GLY A 715 -14.35 26.96 -15.01
CA GLY A 715 -13.12 26.19 -15.26
C GLY A 715 -11.90 26.60 -14.45
N LEU A 716 -11.94 27.68 -13.66
CA LEU A 716 -10.82 28.12 -12.82
C LEU A 716 -11.12 27.94 -11.32
N ASP A 717 -10.43 26.99 -10.70
CA ASP A 717 -10.55 26.69 -9.28
C ASP A 717 -9.26 27.05 -8.53
N TYR A 718 -9.37 27.69 -7.39
CA TYR A 718 -8.29 27.85 -6.41
C TYR A 718 -8.52 26.91 -5.23
N PHE A 719 -7.45 26.39 -4.66
CA PHE A 719 -7.56 25.57 -3.47
C PHE A 719 -6.41 25.80 -2.49
N ALA A 720 -6.70 25.55 -1.23
CA ALA A 720 -5.73 25.57 -0.15
C ALA A 720 -5.99 24.41 0.81
N ARG A 721 -4.93 23.86 1.40
CA ARG A 721 -5.00 22.80 2.41
C ARG A 721 -3.94 23.01 3.48
N ILE A 722 -4.32 22.82 4.74
CA ILE A 722 -3.43 22.75 5.88
C ILE A 722 -3.54 21.36 6.46
N ASN A 723 -2.43 20.62 6.46
CA ASN A 723 -2.34 19.31 7.10
C ASN A 723 -1.74 19.44 8.49
N ASN A 724 -2.17 18.56 9.41
CA ASN A 724 -1.71 18.54 10.80
C ASN A 724 -1.80 19.93 11.45
N VAL A 725 -2.99 20.49 11.50
CA VAL A 725 -3.27 21.88 11.93
C VAL A 725 -2.65 22.22 13.28
N PHE A 726 -2.67 21.25 14.21
CA PHE A 726 -2.15 21.44 15.57
C PHE A 726 -0.66 21.17 15.71
N ASP A 727 0.05 20.85 14.61
CA ASP A 727 1.44 20.42 14.61
C ASP A 727 1.72 19.26 15.59
N THR A 728 0.76 18.32 15.65
CA THR A 728 0.88 17.14 16.50
C THR A 728 2.13 16.36 16.09
N ARG A 729 3.00 16.05 17.07
CA ARG A 729 4.12 15.14 16.86
C ARG A 729 3.60 13.71 16.95
N PHE A 730 3.82 12.92 15.92
CA PHE A 730 3.30 11.56 15.79
C PHE A 730 4.27 10.67 15.02
N GLU A 731 4.08 9.36 15.19
CA GLU A 731 4.89 8.31 14.60
C GLU A 731 3.95 7.32 13.90
N THR A 732 4.31 6.84 12.70
CA THR A 732 3.45 5.95 11.92
C THR A 732 3.88 4.50 11.97
N TYR A 733 5.12 4.22 12.40
CA TYR A 733 5.71 2.88 12.48
C TYR A 733 6.85 2.87 13.50
N GLY A 734 7.22 1.68 13.98
CA GLY A 734 8.38 1.49 14.83
C GLY A 734 8.98 0.09 14.72
N MET A 735 10.31 0.02 14.87
CA MET A 735 11.02 -1.25 14.97
C MET A 735 12.14 -1.15 16.03
N MET A 736 12.49 -2.29 16.61
CA MET A 736 13.64 -2.42 17.49
C MET A 736 14.88 -2.72 16.65
N ALA A 737 15.94 -1.96 16.89
CA ALA A 737 17.24 -2.15 16.24
C ALA A 737 18.34 -1.51 17.10
N MET A 738 19.60 -1.84 16.84
CA MET A 738 20.74 -1.16 17.46
C MET A 738 20.91 0.26 16.90
N SER A 739 21.21 1.22 17.77
CA SER A 739 21.61 2.55 17.34
C SER A 739 23.12 2.74 17.46
N MET A 740 23.74 3.13 16.36
CA MET A 740 25.16 3.52 16.29
C MET A 740 25.38 4.98 16.72
N PHE A 741 24.30 5.75 16.89
CA PHE A 741 24.37 7.17 17.23
C PHE A 741 23.71 7.46 18.58
N GLY A 742 24.33 8.37 19.35
CA GLY A 742 23.76 8.91 20.57
C GLY A 742 22.62 9.90 20.33
N ALA A 743 22.03 10.38 21.41
CA ALA A 743 20.94 11.37 21.37
C ALA A 743 21.35 12.69 20.69
N ASP A 744 22.63 13.05 20.75
CA ASP A 744 23.23 14.23 20.13
C ASP A 744 23.50 14.06 18.62
N GLY A 745 23.25 12.86 18.08
CA GLY A 745 23.49 12.51 16.67
C GLY A 745 24.95 12.24 16.33
N ASN A 746 25.83 12.14 17.33
CA ASN A 746 27.21 11.72 17.14
C ASN A 746 27.33 10.21 17.19
N LEU A 747 28.29 9.67 16.42
CA LEU A 747 28.63 8.25 16.43
C LEU A 747 29.08 7.85 17.85
N LEU A 748 28.52 6.76 18.37
CA LEU A 748 28.93 6.21 19.66
C LEU A 748 30.39 5.70 19.56
N ALA A 749 31.19 5.95 20.59
CA ALA A 749 32.60 5.53 20.60
C ALA A 749 32.70 4.00 20.44
N ALA A 750 33.65 3.54 19.65
CA ALA A 750 34.01 2.14 19.52
C ALA A 750 34.37 1.59 20.91
N GLY A 751 33.78 0.45 21.28
CA GLY A 751 33.60 0.08 22.65
C GLY A 751 34.85 -0.17 23.47
N THR A 752 34.84 0.39 24.65
CA THR A 752 35.42 -0.25 25.83
C THR A 752 34.46 -1.34 26.29
N SER A 753 35.01 -2.50 26.71
CA SER A 753 34.20 -3.65 27.18
C SER A 753 33.17 -3.17 28.23
N GLY A 754 31.88 -3.33 27.93
CA GLY A 754 30.78 -3.00 28.81
C GLY A 754 29.77 -2.00 28.27
N VAL A 755 30.09 -1.21 27.25
CA VAL A 755 29.13 -0.30 26.58
C VAL A 755 28.79 -0.87 25.23
N GLY A 756 27.86 -1.81 25.21
CA GLY A 756 27.26 -2.31 23.99
C GLY A 756 26.37 -1.24 23.33
N PRO A 757 26.09 -1.32 22.03
CA PRO A 757 25.10 -0.44 21.42
C PRO A 757 23.75 -0.68 22.10
N ASN A 758 23.05 0.41 22.33
CA ASN A 758 21.77 0.35 22.98
C ASN A 758 20.70 -0.13 21.99
N VAL A 759 19.94 -1.16 22.36
CA VAL A 759 18.72 -1.50 21.65
C VAL A 759 17.80 -0.29 21.69
N SER A 760 17.44 0.21 20.54
CA SER A 760 16.67 1.43 20.39
C SER A 760 15.37 1.17 19.67
N ARG A 761 14.33 1.90 20.05
CA ARG A 761 13.10 1.97 19.27
C ARG A 761 13.29 2.98 18.15
N PHE A 762 13.44 2.51 16.94
CA PHE A 762 13.42 3.33 15.73
C PHE A 762 11.99 3.63 15.33
N VAL A 763 11.71 4.86 14.93
CA VAL A 763 10.36 5.32 14.58
C VAL A 763 10.33 5.97 13.21
N ALA A 764 9.18 5.89 12.53
CA ALA A 764 8.89 6.64 11.31
C ALA A 764 8.23 7.96 11.70
N PRO A 765 8.94 9.10 11.65
CA PRO A 765 8.39 10.39 12.05
C PRO A 765 7.33 10.87 11.06
N GLY A 766 6.16 11.27 11.57
CA GLY A 766 5.13 11.90 10.78
C GLY A 766 5.43 13.38 10.50
N ALA A 767 4.95 13.85 9.33
CA ALA A 767 5.20 15.21 8.85
C ALA A 767 4.59 16.28 9.78
N PRO A 768 5.30 17.40 10.05
CA PRO A 768 4.78 18.53 10.81
C PRO A 768 3.64 19.24 10.07
N ARG A 769 3.03 20.25 10.71
CA ARG A 769 2.07 21.12 10.04
C ARG A 769 2.65 21.69 8.74
N HIS A 770 1.90 21.56 7.65
CA HIS A 770 2.30 22.06 6.35
C HIS A 770 1.11 22.57 5.54
N LEU A 771 1.37 23.58 4.73
CA LEU A 771 0.41 24.24 3.85
C LEU A 771 0.65 23.79 2.41
N MET A 772 -0.43 23.64 1.65
CA MET A 772 -0.42 23.48 0.20
C MET A 772 -1.49 24.40 -0.39
N ILE A 773 -1.13 25.12 -1.45
CA ILE A 773 -2.03 25.98 -2.23
C ILE A 773 -1.90 25.59 -3.70
N GLY A 774 -2.92 25.86 -4.47
CA GLY A 774 -2.84 25.64 -5.90
C GLY A 774 -4.03 26.16 -6.67
N LEU A 775 -3.96 25.96 -7.97
CA LEU A 775 -5.02 26.26 -8.90
C LEU A 775 -5.21 25.12 -9.91
N ARG A 776 -6.44 24.99 -10.42
CA ARG A 776 -6.79 24.12 -11.55
C ARG A 776 -7.52 24.98 -12.58
N TYR A 777 -7.10 24.88 -13.83
CA TYR A 777 -7.76 25.51 -14.96
C TYR A 777 -8.15 24.45 -15.99
N ARG A 778 -9.45 24.42 -16.35
CA ARG A 778 -10.05 23.53 -17.36
C ARG A 778 -10.54 24.36 -18.54
N PHE A 779 -10.19 23.94 -19.77
CA PHE A 779 -10.52 24.67 -21.02
C PHE A 779 -10.87 23.75 -22.19
#